data_d5af49226de7a3f8b061521eecd7152a
#
_entry.id   d5af49226de7a3f8b061521eecd7152a
#
_cell.length_a   1.000
_cell.length_b   1.000
_cell.length_c   1.000
_cell.angle_alpha   90.00
_cell.angle_beta   90.00
_cell.angle_gamma   90.00
#
_symmetry.space_group_name_H-M   'P 1'
#
loop_
_entity.id
_entity.type
_entity.pdbx_description
1 polymer ?
#
loop_
_entity_poly.entity_id
_entity_poly.type
_entity_poly.pdbx_seq_one_letter_code
_entity_poly.pdbx_strand_id
1 'polypeptide(L)'
;MRNDVRMVDQEPQTTFPSSAELTAESVVDAAAPMGPVISPDGRLVAYAVVANGGEGGRPRGAIWVGAVDGSTAPRRLTDGTARELAPKWAADSGSVFFTSDREERDTAQLARIGVNGGEAEALTSWRGGIADYCPLFDGRTVAVLAEDEGGDERQDEGRDAEGDDVKVWGRHLPVTRLRLLDLDSREVRTVEGLGDRHVVEVAQRPDGGPLAVLSWSTAELDPGVATAELHVVDPGSGAVYELGPVGMEAQSPVWWYDGGLWHLAHVAVSGGQVIGGLAVLDSVLPTAGPQTTEAAEAAEAAVEYRDLTAGMPVCPTELVQVADGPPLALFADGLDTALYRLDPESLRFDRLACAPGTLSGLTASRSGGTCALLASTAYEPENVHAGPVGGPLVRLSDTRPELRTVRWGVQERLSYRASDGLPLDGLLILPAGRGRDEGPFPLVTMVHGGPYFRYSDEFNLNPMDSGQWLATAGYAVFLPNPRGGSGHGHAFAATAAGAVGGGEWTDILGGVDLLIAQGVADPERLAISGWSHGGFMAAWAIGHTDRFKAAVMGAGISDWGMQAGTGEWGVIDAALGGSTGWEGPGPHVHDRNSPISYASQIRTPVLILHGEQDTNVPLGQAIHFHRALRHFGVEHEFVVYPREGHWLRERGHQLDVLRRIRAWYERWL
;
A
#
# COMPACT_ATOMS: atom_id res chain seq x y z
N MET A 1 19.40 23.79 -9.95
CA MET A 1 20.01 23.49 -8.65
C MET A 1 19.04 22.55 -7.96
N ARG A 2 19.48 21.36 -7.57
CA ARG A 2 18.60 20.39 -6.88
C ARG A 2 18.34 20.93 -5.47
N ASN A 3 17.09 21.25 -5.17
CA ASN A 3 16.67 21.51 -3.79
C ASN A 3 16.44 20.15 -3.13
N ASP A 4 17.48 19.60 -2.50
CA ASP A 4 17.35 18.40 -1.68
C ASP A 4 16.64 18.80 -0.37
N VAL A 5 15.62 18.07 0.01
CA VAL A 5 15.08 18.14 1.38
C VAL A 5 16.22 17.73 2.30
N ARG A 6 16.80 18.67 3.00
CA ARG A 6 17.74 18.35 4.07
C ARG A 6 16.94 17.81 5.24
N MET A 7 16.93 16.48 5.38
CA MET A 7 16.66 15.93 6.70
C MET A 7 17.78 16.42 7.61
N VAL A 8 17.44 17.19 8.62
CA VAL A 8 18.39 17.61 9.64
C VAL A 8 18.67 16.39 10.48
N ASP A 9 19.70 15.67 10.16
CA ASP A 9 20.68 14.95 10.94
C ASP A 9 21.25 13.70 10.24
N GLN A 10 22.57 13.69 10.29
CA GLN A 10 23.55 12.62 10.17
C GLN A 10 24.09 12.30 8.78
N GLU A 11 25.37 12.68 8.62
CA GLU A 11 26.27 12.05 7.65
C GLU A 11 26.20 10.52 7.81
N PRO A 12 26.30 9.75 6.72
CA PRO A 12 26.30 8.30 6.80
C PRO A 12 27.44 7.87 7.73
N GLN A 13 27.09 7.31 8.89
CA GLN A 13 28.08 6.69 9.78
C GLN A 13 28.63 5.45 9.08
N THR A 14 29.78 5.58 8.47
CA THR A 14 30.51 4.46 7.84
C THR A 14 31.14 3.50 8.85
N THR A 15 30.95 3.72 10.15
CA THR A 15 31.44 2.82 11.21
C THR A 15 30.37 2.61 12.26
N PHE A 16 29.70 1.48 12.22
CA PHE A 16 28.79 1.04 13.28
C PHE A 16 29.60 0.46 14.46
N PRO A 17 29.47 0.99 15.69
CA PRO A 17 30.08 0.36 16.86
C PRO A 17 29.24 -0.84 17.27
N SER A 18 29.93 -2.01 17.35
CA SER A 18 29.50 -3.28 17.96
C SER A 18 28.17 -3.94 17.54
N SER A 19 28.27 -5.06 17.25
CA SER A 19 27.72 -6.38 17.03
C SER A 19 26.48 -6.79 17.85
N ALA A 20 25.39 -6.05 17.88
CA ALA A 20 24.12 -6.67 18.19
C ALA A 20 23.70 -7.53 16.99
N GLU A 21 23.42 -8.81 17.22
CA GLU A 21 22.90 -9.71 16.21
C GLU A 21 21.43 -9.37 15.94
N LEU A 22 21.05 -9.26 14.67
CA LEU A 22 19.65 -9.12 14.28
C LEU A 22 18.94 -10.46 14.51
N THR A 23 17.93 -10.45 15.38
CA THR A 23 17.09 -11.65 15.63
C THR A 23 15.75 -11.53 14.92
N ALA A 24 15.09 -12.64 14.64
CA ALA A 24 13.76 -12.63 14.05
C ALA A 24 12.75 -11.88 14.95
N GLU A 25 12.91 -12.00 16.27
CA GLU A 25 12.11 -11.28 17.25
C GLU A 25 12.29 -9.77 17.14
N SER A 26 13.53 -9.28 16.98
CA SER A 26 13.78 -7.85 16.82
C SER A 26 13.24 -7.28 15.50
N VAL A 27 13.04 -8.13 14.50
CA VAL A 27 12.35 -7.75 13.26
C VAL A 27 10.85 -7.68 13.47
N VAL A 28 10.24 -8.71 14.06
CA VAL A 28 8.79 -8.90 14.14
C VAL A 28 8.17 -8.05 15.25
N ASP A 29 8.83 -7.92 16.42
CA ASP A 29 8.29 -7.21 17.59
C ASP A 29 8.50 -5.68 17.51
N ALA A 30 9.05 -5.20 16.44
CA ALA A 30 9.36 -3.81 16.24
C ALA A 30 8.11 -2.92 16.20
N ALA A 31 8.20 -1.78 16.90
CA ALA A 31 7.18 -0.75 16.81
C ALA A 31 7.36 0.10 15.53
N ALA A 32 6.24 0.45 14.88
CA ALA A 32 6.23 1.31 13.71
C ALA A 32 5.25 2.48 13.89
N PRO A 33 5.62 3.71 13.49
CA PRO A 33 4.70 4.83 13.44
C PRO A 33 3.80 4.69 12.21
N MET A 34 2.55 5.15 12.31
CA MET A 34 1.57 5.07 11.22
C MET A 34 0.67 6.31 11.19
N GLY A 35 0.24 6.68 9.98
CA GLY A 35 -0.81 7.66 9.72
C GLY A 35 -0.59 9.01 10.42
N PRO A 36 0.54 9.71 10.20
CA PRO A 36 0.73 11.03 10.77
C PRO A 36 -0.27 12.01 10.17
N VAL A 37 -0.93 12.80 11.02
CA VAL A 37 -1.84 13.85 10.61
C VAL A 37 -1.50 15.16 11.31
N ILE A 38 -1.29 16.21 10.51
CA ILE A 38 -1.01 17.54 11.04
C ILE A 38 -2.31 18.22 11.47
N SER A 39 -2.28 18.94 12.60
CA SER A 39 -3.43 19.69 13.07
C SER A 39 -3.83 20.81 12.08
N PRO A 40 -5.13 21.19 12.00
CA PRO A 40 -5.58 22.28 11.12
C PRO A 40 -4.81 23.59 11.30
N ASP A 41 -4.38 23.91 12.52
CA ASP A 41 -3.58 25.09 12.84
C ASP A 41 -2.08 24.95 12.51
N GLY A 42 -1.64 23.75 12.09
CA GLY A 42 -0.28 23.47 11.68
C GLY A 42 0.75 23.36 12.81
N ARG A 43 0.34 23.21 14.08
CA ARG A 43 1.24 23.22 15.25
C ARG A 43 1.59 21.86 15.79
N LEU A 44 0.69 20.88 15.64
CA LEU A 44 0.81 19.56 16.21
C LEU A 44 0.69 18.49 15.14
N VAL A 45 1.28 17.33 15.38
CA VAL A 45 1.11 16.10 14.59
C VAL A 45 0.59 15.01 15.51
N ALA A 46 -0.53 14.38 15.14
CA ALA A 46 -0.99 13.14 15.76
C ALA A 46 -0.59 11.96 14.88
N TYR A 47 -0.21 10.84 15.48
CA TYR A 47 0.13 9.60 14.78
C TYR A 47 -0.10 8.38 15.67
N ALA A 48 -0.29 7.21 15.07
CA ALA A 48 -0.32 5.96 15.81
C ALA A 48 1.09 5.36 15.91
N VAL A 49 1.38 4.66 16.99
CA VAL A 49 2.55 3.77 17.10
C VAL A 49 2.02 2.37 17.38
N VAL A 50 2.32 1.45 16.46
CA VAL A 50 1.84 0.07 16.49
C VAL A 50 2.99 -0.88 16.76
N ALA A 51 2.80 -1.85 17.63
CA ALA A 51 3.77 -2.90 17.93
C ALA A 51 3.11 -4.28 17.93
N ASN A 52 3.84 -5.30 17.42
CA ASN A 52 3.42 -6.70 17.36
C ASN A 52 3.72 -7.36 18.68
N GLY A 53 3.47 -7.17 19.74
CA GLY A 53 3.90 -7.82 21.01
C GLY A 53 2.80 -7.95 22.07
N GLY A 54 1.54 -7.70 21.69
CA GLY A 54 0.41 -7.79 22.59
C GLY A 54 0.10 -9.21 23.07
N GLU A 55 -0.71 -9.35 24.12
CA GLU A 55 -1.19 -10.62 24.62
C GLU A 55 -1.90 -11.40 23.50
N GLY A 56 -1.46 -12.62 23.21
CA GLY A 56 -1.92 -13.40 22.07
C GLY A 56 -1.29 -13.05 20.72
N GLY A 57 -0.19 -12.25 20.68
CA GLY A 57 0.60 -11.98 19.46
C GLY A 57 -0.04 -11.01 18.47
N ARG A 58 -1.05 -10.25 18.88
CA ARG A 58 -1.75 -9.29 18.03
C ARG A 58 -1.17 -7.87 18.14
N PRO A 59 -1.20 -7.07 17.05
CA PRO A 59 -0.77 -5.69 17.08
C PRO A 59 -1.59 -4.86 18.07
N ARG A 60 -0.91 -4.00 18.84
CA ARG A 60 -1.52 -2.94 19.65
C ARG A 60 -1.06 -1.59 19.14
N GLY A 61 -1.93 -0.60 19.19
CA GLY A 61 -1.62 0.75 18.76
C GLY A 61 -1.92 1.77 19.83
N ALA A 62 -1.14 2.85 19.89
CA ALA A 62 -1.41 3.99 20.74
C ALA A 62 -1.32 5.28 19.92
N ILE A 63 -2.17 6.26 20.23
CA ILE A 63 -2.13 7.59 19.62
C ILE A 63 -1.11 8.45 20.37
N TRP A 64 -0.24 9.09 19.60
CA TRP A 64 0.78 10.04 20.04
C TRP A 64 0.55 11.41 19.45
N VAL A 65 1.06 12.44 20.13
CA VAL A 65 1.06 13.83 19.63
C VAL A 65 2.40 14.48 19.90
N GLY A 66 2.91 15.24 18.92
CA GLY A 66 4.15 16.01 19.00
C GLY A 66 4.01 17.40 18.38
N ALA A 67 4.86 18.34 18.79
CA ALA A 67 4.92 19.66 18.17
C ALA A 67 5.65 19.59 16.81
N VAL A 68 5.10 20.25 15.77
CA VAL A 68 5.66 20.26 14.41
C VAL A 68 7.11 20.75 14.37
N ASP A 69 7.46 21.72 15.22
CA ASP A 69 8.80 22.31 15.32
C ASP A 69 9.78 21.52 16.22
N GLY A 70 9.32 20.39 16.79
CA GLY A 70 10.12 19.60 17.72
C GLY A 70 10.41 20.28 19.06
N SER A 71 9.78 21.41 19.37
CA SER A 71 10.02 22.18 20.60
C SER A 71 9.68 21.40 21.88
N THR A 72 8.81 20.41 21.78
CA THR A 72 8.45 19.50 22.86
C THR A 72 8.52 18.05 22.39
N ALA A 73 9.01 17.17 23.27
CA ALA A 73 9.04 15.74 22.99
C ALA A 73 7.61 15.22 22.76
N PRO A 74 7.40 14.33 21.78
CA PRO A 74 6.13 13.69 21.56
C PRO A 74 5.65 12.92 22.81
N ARG A 75 4.34 12.95 23.04
CA ARG A 75 3.73 12.27 24.17
C ARG A 75 2.61 11.36 23.72
N ARG A 76 2.41 10.30 24.43
CA ARG A 76 1.32 9.36 24.22
C ARG A 76 0.00 9.95 24.75
N LEU A 77 -1.05 9.93 23.94
CA LEU A 77 -2.40 10.36 24.33
C LEU A 77 -3.21 9.21 24.91
N THR A 78 -3.11 8.01 24.36
CA THR A 78 -3.88 6.84 24.76
C THR A 78 -2.98 5.77 25.39
N ASP A 79 -3.53 4.82 26.14
CA ASP A 79 -2.75 3.88 26.96
C ASP A 79 -2.11 2.72 26.18
N GLY A 80 -2.52 2.49 24.90
CA GLY A 80 -1.99 1.42 24.06
C GLY A 80 -2.38 0.02 24.49
N THR A 81 -3.49 -0.13 25.20
CA THR A 81 -4.02 -1.44 25.62
C THR A 81 -4.88 -2.09 24.54
N ALA A 82 -5.41 -1.29 23.62
CA ALA A 82 -6.22 -1.67 22.47
C ALA A 82 -5.49 -1.38 21.14
N ARG A 83 -6.12 -1.69 20.03
CA ARG A 83 -5.66 -1.32 18.69
C ARG A 83 -6.26 0.03 18.32
N GLU A 84 -5.48 1.10 18.55
CA GLU A 84 -5.90 2.49 18.32
C GLU A 84 -5.15 3.06 17.12
N LEU A 85 -5.88 3.43 16.05
CA LEU A 85 -5.33 3.74 14.73
C LEU A 85 -6.04 4.94 14.08
N ALA A 86 -5.54 5.33 12.91
CA ALA A 86 -6.14 6.28 11.99
C ALA A 86 -6.55 7.61 12.67
N PRO A 87 -5.62 8.32 13.36
CA PRO A 87 -5.96 9.59 13.98
C PRO A 87 -6.39 10.61 12.93
N LYS A 88 -7.43 11.43 13.26
CA LYS A 88 -7.84 12.62 12.48
C LYS A 88 -8.18 13.74 13.45
N TRP A 89 -7.86 14.97 13.11
CA TRP A 89 -8.09 16.14 13.97
C TRP A 89 -9.52 16.66 13.91
N ALA A 90 -9.99 17.17 15.04
CA ALA A 90 -11.13 18.07 15.03
C ALA A 90 -10.78 19.41 14.35
N ALA A 91 -11.77 20.07 13.76
CA ALA A 91 -11.59 21.32 13.01
C ALA A 91 -10.92 22.44 13.82
N ASP A 92 -11.10 22.45 15.15
CA ASP A 92 -10.55 23.43 16.10
C ASP A 92 -9.15 23.07 16.63
N SER A 93 -8.57 21.94 16.21
CA SER A 93 -7.30 21.40 16.71
C SER A 93 -7.33 21.02 18.21
N GLY A 94 -8.50 20.97 18.85
CA GLY A 94 -8.66 20.75 20.29
C GLY A 94 -8.73 19.28 20.70
N SER A 95 -9.05 18.39 19.75
CA SER A 95 -9.17 16.95 19.99
C SER A 95 -8.76 16.12 18.77
N VAL A 96 -8.47 14.85 19.03
CA VAL A 96 -8.13 13.85 18.02
C VAL A 96 -9.19 12.77 18.05
N PHE A 97 -9.76 12.47 16.88
CA PHE A 97 -10.57 11.30 16.63
C PHE A 97 -9.65 10.14 16.24
N PHE A 98 -10.05 8.92 16.52
CA PHE A 98 -9.31 7.70 16.15
C PHE A 98 -10.23 6.49 16.17
N THR A 99 -9.80 5.40 15.53
CA THR A 99 -10.47 4.11 15.63
C THR A 99 -9.90 3.31 16.79
N SER A 100 -10.76 2.58 17.54
CA SER A 100 -10.36 1.78 18.69
C SER A 100 -11.21 0.51 18.79
N ASP A 101 -10.58 -0.63 19.11
CA ASP A 101 -11.25 -1.90 19.40
C ASP A 101 -11.32 -2.21 20.91
N ARG A 102 -11.28 -1.17 21.76
CA ARG A 102 -11.27 -1.35 23.23
C ARG A 102 -12.58 -1.89 23.80
N GLU A 103 -13.72 -1.59 23.17
CA GLU A 103 -15.03 -2.05 23.62
C GLU A 103 -15.28 -3.50 23.19
N GLU A 104 -14.99 -3.80 21.93
CA GLU A 104 -15.10 -5.12 21.37
C GLU A 104 -13.89 -5.41 20.49
N ARG A 105 -13.22 -6.51 20.80
CA ARG A 105 -11.99 -6.90 20.11
C ARG A 105 -12.21 -7.13 18.61
N ASP A 106 -11.29 -6.57 17.81
CA ASP A 106 -11.31 -6.62 16.34
C ASP A 106 -12.49 -5.85 15.69
N THR A 107 -13.32 -5.16 16.48
CA THR A 107 -14.41 -4.31 15.99
C THR A 107 -14.02 -2.84 16.20
N ALA A 108 -13.59 -2.17 15.13
CA ALA A 108 -13.14 -0.79 15.18
C ALA A 108 -14.33 0.15 15.41
N GLN A 109 -14.29 0.95 16.48
CA GLN A 109 -15.25 1.98 16.82
C GLN A 109 -14.62 3.36 16.76
N LEU A 110 -15.40 4.40 16.49
CA LEU A 110 -14.94 5.77 16.55
C LEU A 110 -14.83 6.23 18.01
N ALA A 111 -13.67 6.79 18.34
CA ALA A 111 -13.41 7.41 19.63
C ALA A 111 -12.80 8.81 19.46
N ARG A 112 -12.87 9.63 20.52
CA ARG A 112 -12.29 10.98 20.58
C ARG A 112 -11.54 11.18 21.88
N ILE A 113 -10.41 11.92 21.83
CA ILE A 113 -9.66 12.33 23.02
C ILE A 113 -9.21 13.78 22.89
N GLY A 114 -9.26 14.54 24.00
CA GLY A 114 -8.72 15.91 24.01
C GLY A 114 -7.21 15.93 23.79
N VAL A 115 -6.72 16.94 23.06
CA VAL A 115 -5.28 17.08 22.79
C VAL A 115 -4.42 17.18 24.05
N ASN A 116 -4.98 17.66 25.16
CA ASN A 116 -4.29 17.76 26.45
C ASN A 116 -4.35 16.45 27.25
N GLY A 117 -4.93 15.39 26.73
CA GLY A 117 -5.17 14.12 27.40
C GLY A 117 -6.55 14.07 28.05
N GLY A 118 -6.74 13.10 28.90
CA GLY A 118 -8.02 12.79 29.55
C GLY A 118 -8.47 11.37 29.20
N GLU A 119 -9.73 11.06 29.47
CA GLU A 119 -10.35 9.80 29.10
C GLU A 119 -10.85 9.86 27.67
N ALA A 120 -10.63 8.82 26.89
CA ALA A 120 -11.15 8.73 25.53
C ALA A 120 -12.66 8.43 25.56
N GLU A 121 -13.41 9.19 24.78
CA GLU A 121 -14.86 9.07 24.64
C GLU A 121 -15.18 8.19 23.44
N ALA A 122 -15.91 7.08 23.65
CA ALA A 122 -16.47 6.29 22.56
C ALA A 122 -17.64 7.04 21.91
N LEU A 123 -17.62 7.11 20.58
CA LEU A 123 -18.64 7.84 19.79
C LEU A 123 -19.61 6.92 19.08
N THR A 124 -19.17 5.69 18.76
CA THR A 124 -19.99 4.65 18.13
C THR A 124 -19.87 3.34 18.93
N SER A 125 -20.88 2.47 18.75
CA SER A 125 -20.92 1.10 19.29
C SER A 125 -21.65 0.19 18.29
N TRP A 126 -21.28 0.29 17.02
CA TRP A 126 -21.94 -0.43 15.93
C TRP A 126 -21.39 -1.85 15.81
N ARG A 127 -22.29 -2.82 15.57
CA ARG A 127 -21.97 -4.24 15.52
C ARG A 127 -20.91 -4.59 14.47
N GLY A 128 -20.99 -3.99 13.27
CA GLY A 128 -20.00 -4.15 12.20
C GLY A 128 -18.76 -3.25 12.34
N GLY A 129 -18.73 -2.37 13.36
CA GLY A 129 -17.69 -1.36 13.48
C GLY A 129 -17.76 -0.28 12.41
N ILE A 130 -16.63 0.39 12.21
CA ILE A 130 -16.48 1.43 11.17
C ILE A 130 -15.30 1.10 10.25
N ALA A 131 -15.43 1.42 8.96
CA ALA A 131 -14.36 1.25 7.97
C ALA A 131 -13.45 2.48 7.92
N ASP A 132 -14.02 3.67 7.83
CA ASP A 132 -13.31 4.97 7.84
C ASP A 132 -14.25 6.08 8.34
N TYR A 133 -13.70 7.28 8.51
CA TYR A 133 -14.47 8.45 8.95
C TYR A 133 -13.79 9.75 8.52
N CYS A 134 -14.56 10.86 8.48
CA CYS A 134 -14.07 12.20 8.19
C CYS A 134 -14.74 13.22 9.12
N PRO A 135 -14.02 13.80 10.10
CA PRO A 135 -14.56 14.93 10.89
C PRO A 135 -14.79 16.12 9.99
N LEU A 136 -16.01 16.69 10.01
CA LEU A 136 -16.35 17.82 9.15
C LEU A 136 -15.90 19.14 9.75
N PHE A 137 -15.71 20.13 8.88
CA PHE A 137 -15.23 21.47 9.28
C PHE A 137 -16.23 22.29 10.09
N ASP A 138 -17.50 21.84 10.20
CA ASP A 138 -18.49 22.44 11.11
C ASP A 138 -18.18 22.19 12.59
N GLY A 139 -17.23 21.27 12.89
CA GLY A 139 -16.83 20.89 14.24
C GLY A 139 -17.88 20.08 15.02
N ARG A 140 -18.99 19.72 14.37
CA ARG A 140 -20.15 19.07 14.98
C ARG A 140 -20.49 17.72 14.34
N THR A 141 -20.22 17.57 13.06
CA THR A 141 -20.59 16.39 12.30
C THR A 141 -19.36 15.55 11.97
N VAL A 142 -19.49 14.22 12.04
CA VAL A 142 -18.51 13.27 11.48
C VAL A 142 -19.19 12.44 10.40
N ALA A 143 -18.62 12.45 9.21
CA ALA A 143 -18.97 11.50 8.18
C ALA A 143 -18.32 10.16 8.52
N VAL A 144 -19.09 9.09 8.62
CA VAL A 144 -18.63 7.75 9.02
C VAL A 144 -18.99 6.76 7.93
N LEU A 145 -18.02 5.94 7.54
CA LEU A 145 -18.20 4.83 6.63
C LEU A 145 -18.36 3.56 7.45
N ALA A 146 -19.52 2.93 7.36
CA ALA A 146 -19.81 1.72 8.12
C ALA A 146 -20.84 0.84 7.40
N GLU A 147 -20.77 -0.45 7.65
CA GLU A 147 -21.70 -1.43 7.09
C GLU A 147 -23.14 -1.26 7.61
N ASP A 148 -24.10 -1.78 6.88
CA ASP A 148 -25.50 -1.80 7.32
C ASP A 148 -25.69 -2.79 8.47
N GLU A 149 -26.22 -2.29 9.60
CA GLU A 149 -26.49 -3.14 10.79
C GLU A 149 -27.61 -4.16 10.56
N GLY A 150 -28.47 -3.93 9.56
CA GLY A 150 -29.64 -4.79 9.27
C GLY A 150 -29.39 -5.96 8.31
N GLY A 151 -28.16 -6.12 7.81
CA GLY A 151 -27.81 -7.24 6.92
C GLY A 151 -27.90 -8.61 7.63
N ASP A 152 -27.57 -8.64 8.91
CA ASP A 152 -27.58 -9.86 9.73
C ASP A 152 -28.97 -10.22 10.30
N GLU A 153 -29.84 -9.24 10.58
CA GLU A 153 -31.19 -9.54 11.11
C GLU A 153 -32.08 -10.28 10.10
N ARG A 154 -31.92 -9.99 8.80
CA ARG A 154 -32.60 -10.78 7.75
C ARG A 154 -31.97 -12.17 7.51
N GLN A 155 -30.72 -12.38 7.99
CA GLN A 155 -30.10 -13.70 8.02
C GLN A 155 -30.54 -14.51 9.25
N ASP A 156 -30.81 -13.84 10.38
CA ASP A 156 -31.22 -14.49 11.62
C ASP A 156 -32.70 -14.92 11.63
N GLU A 157 -33.59 -14.24 10.88
CA GLU A 157 -34.99 -14.64 10.77
C GLU A 157 -35.23 -16.02 10.09
N GLY A 158 -34.18 -16.62 9.47
CA GLY A 158 -34.17 -17.96 8.89
C GLY A 158 -33.22 -18.95 9.59
N ARG A 159 -32.47 -18.52 10.61
CA ARG A 159 -31.39 -19.32 11.22
C ARG A 159 -31.75 -20.05 12.52
N ASP A 160 -33.01 -20.24 12.85
CA ASP A 160 -33.41 -21.02 14.04
C ASP A 160 -33.21 -22.55 13.90
N ALA A 161 -32.49 -23.01 12.89
CA ALA A 161 -32.10 -24.41 12.76
C ALA A 161 -30.59 -24.55 12.99
N GLU A 162 -30.19 -25.22 14.08
CA GLU A 162 -28.82 -25.68 14.32
C GLU A 162 -28.25 -26.32 13.02
N GLY A 163 -27.28 -25.65 12.38
CA GLY A 163 -26.49 -26.20 11.26
C GLY A 163 -26.67 -25.57 9.89
N ASP A 164 -27.45 -24.50 9.71
CA ASP A 164 -27.54 -23.80 8.41
C ASP A 164 -26.51 -22.65 8.34
N ASP A 165 -25.28 -23.02 8.02
CA ASP A 165 -24.15 -22.09 7.78
C ASP A 165 -23.85 -21.90 6.28
N VAL A 166 -24.77 -22.29 5.40
CA VAL A 166 -24.63 -22.21 3.95
C VAL A 166 -24.65 -20.76 3.47
N LYS A 167 -23.58 -20.33 2.82
CA LYS A 167 -23.47 -19.01 2.18
C LYS A 167 -23.74 -19.10 0.69
N VAL A 168 -24.61 -18.24 0.16
CA VAL A 168 -24.79 -18.07 -1.28
C VAL A 168 -23.78 -17.03 -1.76
N TRP A 169 -22.86 -17.45 -2.62
CA TRP A 169 -21.81 -16.57 -3.16
C TRP A 169 -22.41 -15.34 -3.86
N GLY A 170 -21.85 -14.16 -3.59
CA GLY A 170 -22.30 -12.89 -4.18
C GLY A 170 -23.64 -12.36 -3.63
N ARG A 171 -24.19 -12.98 -2.59
CA ARG A 171 -25.38 -12.46 -1.89
C ARG A 171 -25.00 -11.95 -0.50
N HIS A 172 -25.70 -10.89 -0.05
CA HIS A 172 -25.53 -10.32 1.29
C HIS A 172 -24.10 -9.86 1.57
N LEU A 173 -23.52 -9.17 0.59
CA LEU A 173 -22.21 -8.53 0.77
C LEU A 173 -22.34 -7.37 1.77
N PRO A 174 -21.35 -7.18 2.66
CA PRO A 174 -21.33 -6.08 3.60
C PRO A 174 -21.10 -4.75 2.85
N VAL A 175 -22.18 -4.03 2.58
CA VAL A 175 -22.11 -2.74 1.88
C VAL A 175 -21.83 -1.63 2.88
N THR A 176 -20.73 -0.93 2.68
CA THR A 176 -20.39 0.27 3.46
C THR A 176 -21.22 1.46 3.01
N ARG A 177 -21.88 2.11 3.96
CA ARG A 177 -22.73 3.31 3.76
C ARG A 177 -22.06 4.55 4.31
N LEU A 178 -22.39 5.70 3.72
CA LEU A 178 -22.06 7.00 4.30
C LEU A 178 -23.11 7.39 5.32
N ARG A 179 -22.67 7.59 6.57
CA ARG A 179 -23.49 8.07 7.68
C ARG A 179 -22.94 9.37 8.24
N LEU A 180 -23.82 10.26 8.65
CA LEU A 180 -23.49 11.53 9.27
C LEU A 180 -23.87 11.44 10.75
N LEU A 181 -22.86 11.44 11.63
CA LEU A 181 -23.00 11.41 13.08
C LEU A 181 -22.93 12.82 13.62
N ASP A 182 -24.00 13.29 14.29
CA ASP A 182 -23.99 14.54 15.05
C ASP A 182 -23.39 14.32 16.44
N LEU A 183 -22.34 15.05 16.77
CA LEU A 183 -21.56 14.84 18.00
C LEU A 183 -22.30 15.29 19.27
N ASP A 184 -23.25 16.23 19.15
CA ASP A 184 -24.01 16.76 20.30
C ASP A 184 -25.21 15.87 20.63
N SER A 185 -26.03 15.55 19.63
CA SER A 185 -27.24 14.75 19.80
C SER A 185 -27.01 13.24 19.74
N ARG A 186 -25.89 12.81 19.17
CA ARG A 186 -25.57 11.40 18.82
C ARG A 186 -26.51 10.79 17.78
N GLU A 187 -27.29 11.62 17.11
CA GLU A 187 -28.11 11.16 16.00
C GLU A 187 -27.26 10.80 14.80
N VAL A 188 -27.65 9.70 14.14
CA VAL A 188 -26.99 9.18 12.95
C VAL A 188 -27.98 9.25 11.79
N ARG A 189 -27.56 9.84 10.68
CA ARG A 189 -28.35 9.94 9.45
C ARG A 189 -27.60 9.28 8.29
N THR A 190 -28.19 8.27 7.66
CA THR A 190 -27.65 7.67 6.43
C THR A 190 -27.92 8.58 5.23
N VAL A 191 -26.98 8.66 4.30
CA VAL A 191 -27.14 9.38 3.03
C VAL A 191 -27.79 8.45 2.01
N GLU A 192 -29.13 8.41 2.02
CA GLU A 192 -29.93 7.49 1.20
C GLU A 192 -29.77 7.71 -0.32
N GLY A 193 -29.40 8.93 -0.73
CA GLY A 193 -29.24 9.27 -2.15
C GLY A 193 -28.12 8.51 -2.88
N LEU A 194 -27.21 7.83 -2.15
CA LEU A 194 -26.19 6.96 -2.73
C LEU A 194 -26.73 5.56 -3.08
N GLY A 195 -27.97 5.24 -2.72
CA GLY A 195 -28.59 3.94 -3.02
C GLY A 195 -27.81 2.79 -2.39
N ASP A 196 -27.65 1.70 -3.15
CA ASP A 196 -26.96 0.49 -2.69
C ASP A 196 -25.47 0.45 -3.04
N ARG A 197 -24.87 1.59 -3.37
CA ARG A 197 -23.44 1.67 -3.70
C ARG A 197 -22.56 1.48 -2.45
N HIS A 198 -21.46 0.77 -2.61
CA HIS A 198 -20.45 0.60 -1.57
C HIS A 198 -19.55 1.83 -1.53
N VAL A 199 -19.59 2.59 -0.44
CA VAL A 199 -18.78 3.81 -0.26
C VAL A 199 -17.40 3.44 0.24
N VAL A 200 -16.36 3.90 -0.46
CA VAL A 200 -14.96 3.56 -0.15
C VAL A 200 -14.17 4.73 0.43
N GLU A 201 -14.48 5.98 0.04
CA GLU A 201 -13.74 7.14 0.51
C GLU A 201 -14.59 8.42 0.53
N VAL A 202 -14.28 9.34 1.44
CA VAL A 202 -14.97 10.63 1.57
C VAL A 202 -13.99 11.75 1.88
N ALA A 203 -14.14 12.89 1.19
CA ALA A 203 -13.37 14.11 1.44
C ALA A 203 -14.27 15.35 1.43
N GLN A 204 -14.18 16.19 2.48
CA GLN A 204 -14.95 17.42 2.55
C GLN A 204 -14.26 18.56 1.79
N ARG A 205 -15.04 19.38 1.08
CA ARG A 205 -14.56 20.62 0.49
C ARG A 205 -14.08 21.58 1.60
N PRO A 206 -12.90 22.21 1.46
CA PRO A 206 -12.23 22.95 2.54
C PRO A 206 -13.00 24.15 3.10
N ASP A 207 -13.93 24.71 2.33
CA ASP A 207 -14.80 25.82 2.78
C ASP A 207 -15.94 25.37 3.72
N GLY A 208 -16.00 24.08 4.06
CA GLY A 208 -17.09 23.47 4.82
C GLY A 208 -18.29 23.08 3.95
N GLY A 209 -18.14 23.13 2.62
CA GLY A 209 -19.15 22.77 1.63
C GLY A 209 -19.35 21.26 1.49
N PRO A 210 -19.73 20.80 0.28
CA PRO A 210 -20.09 19.40 0.05
C PRO A 210 -18.95 18.41 0.24
N LEU A 211 -19.32 17.14 0.29
CA LEU A 211 -18.41 16.00 0.33
C LEU A 211 -18.19 15.46 -1.08
N ALA A 212 -16.95 15.13 -1.44
CA ALA A 212 -16.66 14.20 -2.50
C ALA A 212 -16.76 12.78 -1.92
N VAL A 213 -17.49 11.91 -2.60
CA VAL A 213 -17.71 10.53 -2.17
C VAL A 213 -17.33 9.60 -3.31
N LEU A 214 -16.37 8.76 -3.06
CA LEU A 214 -15.98 7.69 -3.98
C LEU A 214 -16.74 6.42 -3.60
N SER A 215 -17.33 5.75 -4.58
CA SER A 215 -18.13 4.54 -4.37
C SER A 215 -17.93 3.51 -5.48
N TRP A 216 -18.21 2.25 -5.16
CA TRP A 216 -18.26 1.14 -6.10
C TRP A 216 -19.70 0.63 -6.24
N SER A 217 -20.02 -0.07 -7.32
CA SER A 217 -21.34 -0.68 -7.52
C SER A 217 -21.61 -1.89 -6.62
N THR A 218 -20.57 -2.48 -6.05
CA THR A 218 -20.61 -3.64 -5.16
C THR A 218 -19.48 -3.59 -4.14
N ALA A 219 -19.60 -4.32 -3.04
CA ALA A 219 -18.54 -4.50 -2.06
C ALA A 219 -17.48 -5.54 -2.47
N GLU A 220 -17.72 -6.31 -3.54
CA GLU A 220 -16.69 -7.19 -4.11
C GLU A 220 -15.64 -6.36 -4.83
N LEU A 221 -14.37 -6.71 -4.67
CA LEU A 221 -13.27 -6.01 -5.32
C LEU A 221 -13.37 -6.07 -6.85
N ASP A 222 -13.65 -7.27 -7.40
CA ASP A 222 -14.04 -7.47 -8.80
C ASP A 222 -15.57 -7.72 -8.89
N PRO A 223 -16.38 -6.92 -9.58
CA PRO A 223 -16.00 -5.78 -10.43
C PRO A 223 -15.96 -4.41 -9.74
N GLY A 224 -16.06 -4.32 -8.42
CA GLY A 224 -16.20 -3.07 -7.68
C GLY A 224 -15.18 -2.00 -8.07
N VAL A 225 -13.90 -2.36 -8.05
CA VAL A 225 -12.79 -1.45 -8.38
C VAL A 225 -12.87 -0.87 -9.80
N ALA A 226 -13.49 -1.61 -10.73
CA ALA A 226 -13.70 -1.17 -12.12
C ALA A 226 -14.98 -0.32 -12.29
N THR A 227 -15.83 -0.25 -11.28
CA THR A 227 -17.11 0.47 -11.29
C THR A 227 -17.10 1.70 -10.40
N ALA A 228 -15.90 2.24 -10.14
CA ALA A 228 -15.71 3.41 -9.29
C ALA A 228 -16.39 4.65 -9.89
N GLU A 229 -17.14 5.35 -9.04
CA GLU A 229 -17.82 6.61 -9.38
C GLU A 229 -17.60 7.66 -8.28
N LEU A 230 -17.53 8.92 -8.70
CA LEU A 230 -17.54 10.08 -7.81
C LEU A 230 -18.92 10.71 -7.71
N HIS A 231 -19.25 11.11 -6.50
CA HIS A 231 -20.47 11.85 -6.17
C HIS A 231 -20.11 13.08 -5.36
N VAL A 232 -20.94 14.11 -5.48
CA VAL A 232 -20.92 15.29 -4.61
C VAL A 232 -22.14 15.23 -3.69
N VAL A 233 -21.92 15.23 -2.39
CA VAL A 233 -22.97 15.10 -1.38
C VAL A 233 -23.05 16.36 -0.52
N ASP A 234 -24.23 16.98 -0.44
CA ASP A 234 -24.49 18.05 0.52
C ASP A 234 -24.73 17.44 1.92
N PRO A 235 -23.85 17.69 2.90
CA PRO A 235 -23.97 17.05 4.22
C PRO A 235 -25.17 17.58 5.02
N GLY A 236 -25.72 18.77 4.71
CA GLY A 236 -26.87 19.33 5.37
C GLY A 236 -28.18 18.69 4.93
N SER A 237 -28.46 18.67 3.64
CA SER A 237 -29.69 18.12 3.05
C SER A 237 -29.63 16.63 2.78
N GLY A 238 -28.44 16.06 2.56
CA GLY A 238 -28.24 14.68 2.06
C GLY A 238 -28.46 14.57 0.55
N ALA A 239 -28.56 15.68 -0.18
CA ALA A 239 -28.68 15.67 -1.63
C ALA A 239 -27.40 15.13 -2.28
N VAL A 240 -27.55 14.25 -3.25
CA VAL A 240 -26.45 13.61 -3.99
C VAL A 240 -26.48 14.08 -5.45
N TYR A 241 -25.32 14.46 -5.94
CA TYR A 241 -25.08 14.79 -7.33
C TYR A 241 -24.01 13.82 -7.88
N GLU A 242 -24.34 13.10 -8.92
CA GLU A 242 -23.46 12.11 -9.55
C GLU A 242 -22.54 12.80 -10.55
N LEU A 243 -21.22 12.57 -10.41
CA LEU A 243 -20.20 12.99 -11.38
C LEU A 243 -19.89 11.89 -12.41
N GLY A 244 -20.30 10.66 -12.13
CA GLY A 244 -20.12 9.51 -12.99
C GLY A 244 -18.81 8.75 -12.76
N PRO A 245 -18.46 7.82 -13.72
CA PRO A 245 -17.34 6.92 -13.59
C PRO A 245 -15.99 7.64 -13.62
N VAL A 246 -15.05 7.12 -12.81
CA VAL A 246 -13.71 7.72 -12.62
C VAL A 246 -12.65 6.72 -13.00
N GLY A 247 -12.17 6.11 -13.57
CA GLY A 247 -11.09 5.14 -13.80
C GLY A 247 -11.03 4.05 -12.74
N MET A 248 -10.34 3.00 -13.08
CA MET A 248 -10.08 1.88 -12.19
C MET A 248 -9.10 2.27 -11.08
N GLU A 249 -9.21 1.63 -9.93
CA GLU A 249 -8.38 1.91 -8.75
C GLU A 249 -8.44 3.37 -8.27
N ALA A 250 -9.57 4.04 -8.49
CA ALA A 250 -9.76 5.42 -8.06
C ALA A 250 -9.64 5.55 -6.54
N GLN A 251 -8.89 6.59 -6.09
CA GLN A 251 -8.63 6.87 -4.69
C GLN A 251 -8.25 8.34 -4.46
N SER A 252 -8.21 8.77 -3.20
CA SER A 252 -7.73 10.10 -2.77
C SER A 252 -8.42 11.26 -3.48
N PRO A 253 -9.75 11.41 -3.40
CA PRO A 253 -10.45 12.56 -3.94
C PRO A 253 -10.05 13.84 -3.18
N VAL A 254 -9.63 14.87 -3.92
CA VAL A 254 -9.09 16.13 -3.37
C VAL A 254 -9.73 17.31 -4.04
N TRP A 255 -10.26 18.22 -3.24
CA TRP A 255 -10.81 19.50 -3.67
C TRP A 255 -9.72 20.56 -3.78
N TRP A 256 -9.80 21.41 -4.80
CA TRP A 256 -8.98 22.62 -4.89
C TRP A 256 -9.68 23.69 -5.70
N TYR A 257 -9.27 24.95 -5.51
CA TYR A 257 -9.88 26.14 -6.11
C TYR A 257 -8.84 26.90 -6.93
N ASP A 258 -9.13 27.19 -8.20
CA ASP A 258 -8.21 27.89 -9.11
C ASP A 258 -8.35 29.43 -9.05
N GLY A 259 -9.21 29.98 -8.19
CA GLY A 259 -9.58 31.38 -8.08
C GLY A 259 -10.87 31.73 -8.82
N GLY A 260 -11.50 30.81 -9.53
CA GLY A 260 -12.75 30.95 -10.26
C GLY A 260 -13.70 29.78 -10.08
N LEU A 261 -13.15 28.57 -10.14
CA LEU A 261 -13.91 27.32 -10.11
C LEU A 261 -13.35 26.34 -9.09
N TRP A 262 -14.23 25.49 -8.57
CA TRP A 262 -13.82 24.33 -7.79
C TRP A 262 -13.48 23.18 -8.73
N HIS A 263 -12.39 22.51 -8.41
CA HIS A 263 -11.91 21.29 -9.02
C HIS A 263 -12.03 20.13 -8.06
N LEU A 264 -12.14 18.92 -8.62
CA LEU A 264 -12.04 17.67 -7.88
C LEU A 264 -11.05 16.78 -8.61
N ALA A 265 -9.88 16.60 -7.99
CA ALA A 265 -8.84 15.71 -8.47
C ALA A 265 -8.84 14.38 -7.69
N HIS A 266 -8.41 13.31 -8.33
CA HIS A 266 -8.25 11.99 -7.72
C HIS A 266 -7.13 11.21 -8.42
N VAL A 267 -6.68 10.14 -7.78
CA VAL A 267 -5.71 9.21 -8.40
C VAL A 267 -6.49 8.03 -8.98
N ALA A 268 -6.18 7.63 -10.21
CA ALA A 268 -6.76 6.44 -10.84
C ALA A 268 -5.85 5.93 -11.98
N VAL A 269 -6.14 4.76 -12.52
CA VAL A 269 -5.50 4.26 -13.75
C VAL A 269 -5.92 5.13 -14.92
N SER A 270 -4.96 5.65 -15.67
CA SER A 270 -5.18 6.60 -16.75
C SER A 270 -5.80 5.97 -17.99
N GLY A 271 -6.61 6.76 -18.72
CA GLY A 271 -7.00 6.49 -20.11
C GLY A 271 -7.92 5.29 -20.32
N GLY A 272 -8.74 4.88 -19.34
CA GLY A 272 -9.66 3.76 -19.47
C GLY A 272 -8.95 2.39 -19.60
N GLN A 273 -7.67 2.34 -19.23
CA GLN A 273 -6.89 1.12 -19.21
C GLN A 273 -7.23 0.27 -17.99
N VAL A 274 -7.12 -1.02 -18.11
CA VAL A 274 -7.30 -1.97 -16.98
C VAL A 274 -6.00 -2.08 -16.17
N ILE A 275 -4.87 -1.83 -16.81
CA ILE A 275 -3.52 -1.97 -16.24
C ILE A 275 -2.66 -0.80 -16.69
N GLY A 276 -1.87 -0.28 -15.77
CA GLY A 276 -0.89 0.76 -16.06
C GLY A 276 -0.50 1.51 -14.80
N GLY A 277 0.33 2.54 -14.94
CA GLY A 277 0.66 3.42 -13.83
C GLY A 277 -0.54 4.29 -13.46
N LEU A 278 -0.63 4.63 -12.18
CA LEU A 278 -1.60 5.59 -11.68
C LEU A 278 -1.33 6.99 -12.26
N ALA A 279 -2.39 7.76 -12.44
CA ALA A 279 -2.38 9.15 -12.87
C ALA A 279 -3.19 10.02 -11.90
N VAL A 280 -2.96 11.33 -11.88
CA VAL A 280 -3.84 12.29 -11.23
C VAL A 280 -4.82 12.82 -12.27
N LEU A 281 -6.08 12.50 -12.09
CA LEU A 281 -7.18 12.94 -12.95
C LEU A 281 -7.93 14.10 -12.28
N ASP A 282 -8.25 15.16 -13.01
CA ASP A 282 -8.88 16.37 -12.53
C ASP A 282 -10.15 16.71 -13.32
N SER A 283 -11.16 17.20 -12.65
CA SER A 283 -12.38 17.69 -13.25
C SER A 283 -12.79 19.04 -12.68
N VAL A 284 -13.33 19.90 -13.54
CA VAL A 284 -13.91 21.19 -13.14
C VAL A 284 -15.37 20.99 -12.80
N LEU A 285 -15.79 21.48 -11.63
CA LEU A 285 -17.19 21.37 -11.23
C LEU A 285 -18.02 22.58 -11.70
N PRO A 286 -19.28 22.38 -12.14
CA PRO A 286 -20.17 23.47 -12.50
C PRO A 286 -20.37 24.44 -11.32
N THR A 287 -20.39 25.73 -11.60
CA THR A 287 -20.61 26.78 -10.59
C THR A 287 -22.03 26.80 -10.01
N ALA A 288 -23.00 26.19 -10.69
CA ALA A 288 -24.38 26.08 -10.24
C ALA A 288 -24.53 24.92 -9.26
N GLY A 289 -24.93 25.20 -8.02
CA GLY A 289 -25.27 24.17 -7.04
C GLY A 289 -26.39 23.24 -7.53
N PRO A 290 -26.55 22.05 -6.89
CA PRO A 290 -27.42 20.96 -7.36
C PRO A 290 -28.92 21.26 -7.50
N GLN A 291 -29.35 22.51 -7.37
CA GLN A 291 -30.75 22.93 -7.37
C GLN A 291 -31.20 23.73 -8.59
N THR A 292 -30.36 23.91 -9.62
CA THR A 292 -30.77 24.66 -10.82
C THR A 292 -31.02 23.74 -12.00
N THR A 293 -32.00 24.11 -12.85
CA THR A 293 -32.28 23.42 -14.12
C THR A 293 -31.05 23.36 -15.03
N GLU A 294 -30.14 24.34 -14.97
CA GLU A 294 -28.88 24.37 -15.67
C GLU A 294 -27.89 23.32 -15.14
N ALA A 295 -27.91 23.01 -13.85
CA ALA A 295 -27.09 21.93 -13.27
C ALA A 295 -27.63 20.55 -13.67
N ALA A 296 -28.94 20.38 -13.82
CA ALA A 296 -29.52 19.12 -14.30
C ALA A 296 -29.24 18.89 -15.80
N GLU A 297 -29.22 19.96 -16.61
CA GLU A 297 -28.82 19.86 -18.02
C GLU A 297 -27.30 19.64 -18.22
N ALA A 298 -26.48 20.19 -17.30
CA ALA A 298 -25.02 19.92 -17.27
C ALA A 298 -24.69 18.50 -16.77
N ALA A 299 -25.57 17.89 -15.97
CA ALA A 299 -25.41 16.52 -15.48
C ALA A 299 -25.63 15.44 -16.57
N GLU A 300 -26.28 15.78 -17.69
CA GLU A 300 -26.38 14.89 -18.86
C GLU A 300 -25.08 14.87 -19.72
N ALA A 301 -24.18 15.86 -19.52
CA ALA A 301 -22.85 15.82 -20.14
C ALA A 301 -21.89 15.07 -19.22
N ALA A 302 -21.34 13.95 -19.67
CA ALA A 302 -20.31 13.20 -18.95
C ALA A 302 -19.19 14.14 -18.49
N VAL A 303 -18.84 14.09 -17.20
CA VAL A 303 -17.73 14.89 -16.68
C VAL A 303 -16.44 14.47 -17.40
N GLU A 304 -15.74 15.43 -17.96
CA GLU A 304 -14.48 15.18 -18.67
C GLU A 304 -13.34 15.29 -17.68
N TYR A 305 -12.55 14.22 -17.55
CA TYR A 305 -11.37 14.15 -16.68
C TYR A 305 -10.10 14.46 -17.47
N ARG A 306 -9.29 15.35 -16.94
CA ARG A 306 -7.99 15.72 -17.47
C ARG A 306 -6.88 15.00 -16.71
N ASP A 307 -5.98 14.32 -17.40
CA ASP A 307 -4.77 13.74 -16.81
C ASP A 307 -3.71 14.83 -16.60
N LEU A 308 -3.47 15.19 -15.32
CA LEU A 308 -2.47 16.18 -14.92
C LEU A 308 -1.04 15.62 -14.90
N THR A 309 -0.88 14.31 -15.02
CA THR A 309 0.40 13.58 -14.96
C THR A 309 0.82 13.02 -16.30
N ALA A 310 0.06 13.29 -17.38
CA ALA A 310 0.33 12.78 -18.71
C ALA A 310 1.77 13.06 -19.16
N GLY A 311 2.50 11.98 -19.50
CA GLY A 311 3.88 12.05 -19.98
C GLY A 311 4.93 12.31 -18.89
N MET A 312 4.58 12.35 -17.62
CA MET A 312 5.55 12.42 -16.53
C MET A 312 6.31 11.08 -16.40
N PRO A 313 7.65 11.12 -16.15
CA PRO A 313 8.45 9.91 -15.96
C PRO A 313 8.43 9.42 -14.51
N VAL A 314 7.39 9.74 -13.75
CA VAL A 314 7.18 9.41 -12.33
C VAL A 314 5.75 8.95 -12.14
N CYS A 315 5.47 8.23 -11.05
CA CYS A 315 4.13 7.72 -10.74
C CYS A 315 3.60 8.35 -9.44
N PRO A 316 2.37 8.93 -9.41
CA PRO A 316 1.79 9.41 -8.16
C PRO A 316 1.56 8.24 -7.20
N THR A 317 1.88 8.46 -5.93
CA THR A 317 1.61 7.51 -4.84
C THR A 317 0.58 8.06 -3.86
N GLU A 318 0.54 9.36 -3.67
CA GLU A 318 -0.41 10.04 -2.79
C GLU A 318 -0.81 11.40 -3.36
N LEU A 319 -2.07 11.77 -3.19
CA LEU A 319 -2.61 13.10 -3.51
C LEU A 319 -3.23 13.68 -2.24
N VAL A 320 -2.89 14.92 -1.90
CA VAL A 320 -3.22 15.51 -0.61
C VAL A 320 -3.85 16.88 -0.74
N GLN A 321 -4.97 17.07 -0.07
CA GLN A 321 -5.70 18.33 -0.02
C GLN A 321 -4.97 19.39 0.81
N VAL A 322 -4.87 20.60 0.27
CA VAL A 322 -4.24 21.76 0.91
C VAL A 322 -5.25 22.90 0.98
N ALA A 323 -6.06 22.95 2.03
CA ALA A 323 -7.17 23.90 2.13
C ALA A 323 -7.90 24.03 0.78
N ASP A 324 -8.10 25.26 0.30
CA ASP A 324 -8.66 25.58 -1.02
C ASP A 324 -7.60 25.70 -2.13
N GLY A 325 -6.31 25.61 -1.77
CA GLY A 325 -5.20 25.73 -2.72
C GLY A 325 -4.92 24.47 -3.55
N PRO A 326 -3.97 24.57 -4.49
CA PRO A 326 -3.57 23.45 -5.33
C PRO A 326 -3.01 22.30 -4.50
N PRO A 327 -3.34 21.03 -4.86
CA PRO A 327 -2.93 19.87 -4.09
C PRO A 327 -1.42 19.65 -4.07
N LEU A 328 -0.98 18.97 -3.01
CA LEU A 328 0.33 18.33 -2.93
C LEU A 328 0.21 16.87 -3.37
N ALA A 329 1.30 16.33 -3.88
CA ALA A 329 1.37 14.91 -4.21
C ALA A 329 2.76 14.34 -3.92
N LEU A 330 2.81 13.07 -3.53
CA LEU A 330 4.03 12.28 -3.52
C LEU A 330 4.10 11.46 -4.80
N PHE A 331 5.30 11.42 -5.39
CA PHE A 331 5.57 10.65 -6.58
C PHE A 331 6.72 9.67 -6.37
N ALA A 332 6.55 8.45 -6.80
CA ALA A 332 7.63 7.50 -7.00
C ALA A 332 8.51 7.99 -8.15
N ASP A 333 9.80 8.25 -7.87
CA ASP A 333 10.80 8.80 -8.80
C ASP A 333 12.05 7.90 -8.78
N GLY A 334 12.05 6.85 -9.60
CA GLY A 334 13.05 5.79 -9.55
C GLY A 334 13.10 5.14 -8.16
N LEU A 335 14.25 5.16 -7.52
CA LEU A 335 14.48 4.62 -6.17
C LEU A 335 14.08 5.60 -5.03
N ASP A 336 13.67 6.82 -5.35
CA ASP A 336 13.34 7.86 -4.40
C ASP A 336 11.84 8.19 -4.40
N THR A 337 11.43 9.00 -3.43
CA THR A 337 10.11 9.64 -3.42
C THR A 337 10.29 11.15 -3.46
N ALA A 338 9.49 11.82 -4.28
CA ALA A 338 9.54 13.26 -4.44
C ALA A 338 8.21 13.93 -4.13
N LEU A 339 8.28 15.12 -3.52
CA LEU A 339 7.14 15.97 -3.20
C LEU A 339 6.92 16.97 -4.33
N TYR A 340 5.69 17.04 -4.81
CA TYR A 340 5.24 17.94 -5.85
C TYR A 340 4.06 18.79 -5.39
N ARG A 341 3.87 19.92 -6.07
CA ARG A 341 2.68 20.75 -5.95
C ARG A 341 2.11 21.03 -7.34
N LEU A 342 0.80 20.99 -7.48
CA LEU A 342 0.14 21.40 -8.70
C LEU A 342 0.31 22.92 -8.90
N ASP A 343 0.75 23.33 -10.07
CA ASP A 343 0.69 24.72 -10.52
C ASP A 343 -0.66 24.99 -11.18
N PRO A 344 -1.49 25.87 -10.63
CA PRO A 344 -2.84 26.12 -11.12
C PRO A 344 -2.90 26.82 -12.48
N GLU A 345 -1.82 27.50 -12.91
CA GLU A 345 -1.76 28.18 -14.23
C GLU A 345 -1.42 27.20 -15.36
N SER A 346 -0.39 26.38 -15.15
CA SER A 346 0.07 25.40 -16.14
C SER A 346 -0.69 24.07 -16.08
N LEU A 347 -1.36 23.78 -14.96
CA LEU A 347 -1.99 22.50 -14.63
C LEU A 347 -0.98 21.32 -14.71
N ARG A 348 0.23 21.56 -14.18
CA ARG A 348 1.33 20.59 -14.09
C ARG A 348 1.85 20.52 -12.67
N PHE A 349 2.36 19.38 -12.31
CA PHE A 349 3.03 19.20 -11.03
C PHE A 349 4.48 19.68 -11.07
N ASP A 350 4.80 20.67 -10.23
CA ASP A 350 6.15 21.18 -10.03
C ASP A 350 6.80 20.46 -8.83
N ARG A 351 8.01 19.96 -9.05
CA ARG A 351 8.80 19.31 -7.99
C ARG A 351 9.28 20.32 -6.96
N LEU A 352 8.84 20.18 -5.72
CA LEU A 352 9.28 21.00 -4.61
C LEU A 352 10.56 20.46 -3.98
N ALA A 353 10.61 19.13 -3.76
CA ALA A 353 11.68 18.50 -3.02
C ALA A 353 11.79 17.02 -3.40
N CYS A 354 12.95 16.43 -3.16
CA CYS A 354 13.19 15.00 -3.22
C CYS A 354 13.96 14.59 -1.96
N ALA A 355 13.55 13.47 -1.38
CA ALA A 355 14.31 12.86 -0.29
C ALA A 355 14.86 11.51 -0.77
N PRO A 356 16.09 11.14 -0.37
CA PRO A 356 16.55 9.77 -0.53
C PRO A 356 15.63 8.82 0.24
N GLY A 357 15.25 7.72 -0.39
CA GLY A 357 14.35 6.73 0.22
C GLY A 357 12.88 7.00 -0.03
N THR A 358 12.03 6.62 0.92
CA THR A 358 10.58 6.74 0.80
C THR A 358 9.99 7.83 1.68
N LEU A 359 8.98 8.49 1.14
CA LEU A 359 8.03 9.34 1.87
C LEU A 359 6.65 8.75 1.70
N SER A 360 5.85 8.74 2.77
CA SER A 360 4.46 8.27 2.77
C SER A 360 3.62 8.97 3.83
N GLY A 361 2.30 8.82 3.78
CA GLY A 361 1.37 9.38 4.76
C GLY A 361 1.42 10.90 4.83
N LEU A 362 1.61 11.58 3.70
CA LEU A 362 1.69 13.04 3.63
C LEU A 362 0.38 13.68 4.08
N THR A 363 0.48 14.64 4.99
CA THR A 363 -0.63 15.52 5.36
C THR A 363 -0.17 16.96 5.39
N ALA A 364 -1.09 17.90 5.12
CA ALA A 364 -0.81 19.32 5.11
C ALA A 364 -1.71 20.08 6.10
N SER A 365 -1.16 21.14 6.72
CA SER A 365 -1.94 22.07 7.52
C SER A 365 -2.95 22.82 6.65
N ARG A 366 -4.01 23.35 7.26
CA ARG A 366 -5.01 24.12 6.55
C ARG A 366 -4.44 25.33 5.80
N SER A 367 -3.36 25.94 6.29
CA SER A 367 -2.66 27.03 5.60
C SER A 367 -1.79 26.57 4.42
N GLY A 368 -1.56 25.25 4.27
CA GLY A 368 -0.65 24.70 3.26
C GLY A 368 0.85 25.02 3.50
N GLY A 369 1.18 25.64 4.63
CA GLY A 369 2.55 26.06 4.93
C GLY A 369 3.40 25.00 5.60
N THR A 370 2.78 24.03 6.27
CA THR A 370 3.46 22.93 6.98
C THR A 370 2.88 21.57 6.60
N CYS A 371 3.69 20.53 6.68
CA CYS A 371 3.29 19.16 6.42
C CYS A 371 3.84 18.21 7.48
N ALA A 372 3.25 17.03 7.55
CA ALA A 372 3.76 15.87 8.27
C ALA A 372 3.71 14.65 7.35
N LEU A 373 4.66 13.72 7.53
CA LEU A 373 4.78 12.51 6.74
C LEU A 373 5.62 11.46 7.47
N LEU A 374 5.63 10.25 6.94
CA LEU A 374 6.59 9.21 7.28
C LEU A 374 7.76 9.29 6.31
N ALA A 375 8.98 9.13 6.81
CA ALA A 375 10.18 9.06 6.00
C ALA A 375 11.08 7.90 6.44
N SER A 376 11.61 7.18 5.46
CA SER A 376 12.59 6.10 5.61
C SER A 376 13.73 6.30 4.63
N THR A 377 14.95 5.92 5.02
CA THR A 377 16.13 5.87 4.15
C THR A 377 16.75 4.48 4.19
N ALA A 378 17.79 4.24 3.40
CA ALA A 378 18.50 2.94 3.41
C ALA A 378 18.95 2.48 4.81
N TYR A 379 19.12 3.39 5.77
CA TYR A 379 19.71 3.11 7.10
C TYR A 379 18.86 3.53 8.29
N GLU A 380 17.80 4.30 8.07
CA GLU A 380 16.87 4.72 9.11
C GLU A 380 15.48 4.16 8.81
N PRO A 381 14.89 3.42 9.76
CA PRO A 381 13.54 2.94 9.62
C PRO A 381 12.56 4.10 9.56
N GLU A 382 11.37 3.82 9.10
CA GLU A 382 10.30 4.79 8.98
C GLU A 382 10.02 5.52 10.29
N ASN A 383 10.01 6.84 10.23
CA ASN A 383 9.70 7.74 11.34
C ASN A 383 8.86 8.92 10.90
N VAL A 384 8.09 9.49 11.85
CA VAL A 384 7.30 10.70 11.62
C VAL A 384 8.22 11.90 11.53
N HIS A 385 8.05 12.70 10.47
CA HIS A 385 8.71 13.96 10.24
C HIS A 385 7.68 15.05 9.98
N ALA A 386 7.97 16.28 10.39
CA ALA A 386 7.12 17.43 10.12
C ALA A 386 7.95 18.71 9.93
N GLY A 387 7.38 19.68 9.24
CA GLY A 387 8.02 20.97 8.99
C GLY A 387 7.38 21.75 7.86
N PRO A 388 8.07 22.79 7.34
CA PRO A 388 7.58 23.55 6.19
C PRO A 388 7.49 22.69 4.93
N VAL A 389 6.44 22.87 4.14
CA VAL A 389 6.28 22.21 2.83
C VAL A 389 7.45 22.57 1.91
N GLY A 390 8.18 21.56 1.42
CA GLY A 390 9.38 21.75 0.60
C GLY A 390 10.61 22.28 1.35
N GLY A 391 10.53 22.41 2.68
CA GLY A 391 11.62 22.83 3.56
C GLY A 391 12.20 21.68 4.39
N PRO A 392 13.11 22.00 5.33
CA PRO A 392 13.68 21.00 6.23
C PRO A 392 12.62 20.45 7.18
N LEU A 393 12.63 19.13 7.37
CA LEU A 393 11.72 18.43 8.27
C LEU A 393 12.43 18.03 9.58
N VAL A 394 11.70 18.11 10.68
CA VAL A 394 12.13 17.66 12.01
C VAL A 394 11.57 16.26 12.27
N ARG A 395 12.42 15.34 12.72
CA ARG A 395 12.00 14.01 13.14
C ARG A 395 11.25 14.09 14.48
N LEU A 396 10.04 13.58 14.52
CA LEU A 396 9.17 13.58 15.70
C LEU A 396 9.07 12.22 16.38
N SER A 397 9.41 11.12 15.71
CA SER A 397 9.40 9.79 16.32
C SER A 397 10.77 9.13 16.24
N ASP A 398 11.01 8.21 17.16
CA ASP A 398 12.18 7.33 17.17
C ASP A 398 11.74 6.00 17.78
N THR A 399 11.08 5.19 16.97
CA THR A 399 10.40 3.99 17.46
C THR A 399 11.32 2.79 17.59
N ARG A 400 12.52 2.84 16.96
CA ARG A 400 13.45 1.70 16.86
C ARG A 400 14.93 2.11 17.04
N PRO A 401 15.28 2.80 18.14
CA PRO A 401 16.65 3.28 18.35
C PRO A 401 17.67 2.12 18.49
N GLU A 402 17.24 0.93 18.92
CA GLU A 402 18.07 -0.27 19.05
C GLU A 402 18.65 -0.74 17.72
N LEU A 403 17.99 -0.49 16.61
CA LEU A 403 18.48 -0.88 15.29
C LEU A 403 19.78 -0.19 14.88
N ARG A 404 20.10 0.97 15.49
CA ARG A 404 21.38 1.67 15.26
C ARG A 404 22.58 0.91 15.81
N THR A 405 22.38 -0.11 16.63
CA THR A 405 23.45 -0.96 17.18
C THR A 405 23.69 -2.22 16.33
N VAL A 406 22.83 -2.51 15.36
CA VAL A 406 22.97 -3.65 14.45
C VAL A 406 23.94 -3.28 13.32
N ARG A 407 24.78 -4.24 12.91
CA ARG A 407 25.61 -4.10 11.72
C ARG A 407 24.78 -4.48 10.49
N TRP A 408 24.44 -3.50 9.69
CA TRP A 408 23.67 -3.68 8.46
C TRP A 408 24.55 -3.98 7.25
N GLY A 409 23.97 -4.63 6.25
CA GLY A 409 24.54 -4.70 4.91
C GLY A 409 24.55 -3.31 4.25
N VAL A 410 25.62 -2.98 3.55
CA VAL A 410 25.68 -1.75 2.76
C VAL A 410 24.69 -1.87 1.61
N GLN A 411 23.73 -0.94 1.52
CA GLN A 411 22.76 -0.85 0.45
C GLN A 411 23.28 0.12 -0.63
N GLU A 412 23.35 -0.36 -1.86
CA GLU A 412 23.89 0.37 -2.99
C GLU A 412 22.86 0.47 -4.10
N ARG A 413 22.73 1.63 -4.72
CA ARG A 413 21.91 1.86 -5.90
C ARG A 413 22.59 1.27 -7.13
N LEU A 414 21.88 0.48 -7.89
CA LEU A 414 22.31 -0.06 -9.17
C LEU A 414 21.60 0.64 -10.31
N SER A 415 22.34 0.89 -11.39
CA SER A 415 21.78 1.32 -12.67
C SER A 415 22.33 0.43 -13.76
N TYR A 416 21.47 -0.12 -14.58
CA TYR A 416 21.85 -1.00 -15.68
C TYR A 416 20.90 -0.84 -16.86
N ARG A 417 21.10 -1.61 -17.92
CA ARG A 417 20.24 -1.56 -19.10
C ARG A 417 19.71 -2.95 -19.41
N ALA A 418 18.44 -3.00 -19.79
CA ALA A 418 17.86 -4.17 -20.41
C ALA A 418 18.53 -4.48 -21.76
N SER A 419 18.29 -5.66 -22.29
CA SER A 419 18.85 -6.09 -23.58
C SER A 419 18.40 -5.23 -24.77
N ASP A 420 17.24 -4.57 -24.67
CA ASP A 420 16.70 -3.62 -25.63
C ASP A 420 17.15 -2.16 -25.39
N GLY A 421 17.99 -1.93 -24.38
CA GLY A 421 18.56 -0.62 -24.03
C GLY A 421 17.73 0.20 -23.05
N LEU A 422 16.57 -0.30 -22.57
CA LEU A 422 15.76 0.37 -21.56
C LEU A 422 16.59 0.60 -20.27
N PRO A 423 16.64 1.84 -19.74
CA PRO A 423 17.29 2.10 -18.46
C PRO A 423 16.50 1.42 -17.32
N LEU A 424 17.22 0.75 -16.43
CA LEU A 424 16.68 0.04 -15.28
C LEU A 424 17.46 0.44 -14.03
N ASP A 425 16.82 0.32 -12.89
CA ASP A 425 17.45 0.48 -11.59
C ASP A 425 17.13 -0.72 -10.65
N GLY A 426 17.71 -0.69 -9.48
CA GLY A 426 17.53 -1.65 -8.42
C GLY A 426 18.48 -1.38 -7.27
N LEU A 427 18.50 -2.25 -6.30
CA LEU A 427 19.37 -2.15 -5.14
C LEU A 427 20.20 -3.42 -4.98
N LEU A 428 21.40 -3.25 -4.48
CA LEU A 428 22.25 -4.32 -4.00
C LEU A 428 22.50 -4.13 -2.51
N ILE A 429 22.21 -5.13 -1.69
CA ILE A 429 22.61 -5.15 -0.28
C ILE A 429 23.76 -6.12 -0.14
N LEU A 430 24.92 -5.63 0.29
CA LEU A 430 26.09 -6.47 0.55
C LEU A 430 25.96 -7.20 1.89
N PRO A 431 26.64 -8.37 2.06
CA PRO A 431 26.67 -9.03 3.36
C PRO A 431 27.16 -8.08 4.46
N ALA A 432 26.55 -8.13 5.64
CA ALA A 432 26.83 -7.22 6.73
C ALA A 432 28.34 -7.18 7.11
N GLY A 433 28.93 -6.01 7.02
CA GLY A 433 30.33 -5.79 7.32
C GLY A 433 31.32 -6.25 6.24
N ARG A 434 30.85 -6.55 5.04
CA ARG A 434 31.68 -6.96 3.90
C ARG A 434 31.63 -5.92 2.78
N GLY A 435 32.73 -5.75 2.07
CA GLY A 435 32.82 -4.90 0.89
C GLY A 435 32.71 -5.71 -0.40
N ARG A 436 32.50 -5.04 -1.55
CA ARG A 436 32.41 -5.70 -2.87
C ARG A 436 33.66 -6.52 -3.23
N ASP A 437 34.84 -6.07 -2.82
CA ASP A 437 36.15 -6.69 -3.06
C ASP A 437 36.35 -8.01 -2.30
N GLU A 438 35.47 -8.33 -1.37
CA GLU A 438 35.47 -9.58 -0.62
C GLU A 438 34.58 -10.66 -1.25
N GLY A 439 33.93 -10.36 -2.40
CA GLY A 439 33.14 -11.30 -3.20
C GLY A 439 33.98 -12.37 -3.91
N PRO A 440 33.37 -13.29 -4.67
CA PRO A 440 31.94 -13.37 -4.91
C PRO A 440 31.14 -13.96 -3.74
N PHE A 441 29.93 -13.43 -3.51
CA PHE A 441 29.02 -13.88 -2.46
C PHE A 441 27.89 -14.77 -3.01
N PRO A 442 27.28 -15.64 -2.18
CA PRO A 442 25.98 -16.20 -2.53
C PRO A 442 24.98 -15.06 -2.72
N LEU A 443 24.24 -15.08 -3.84
CA LEU A 443 23.28 -14.03 -4.22
C LEU A 443 21.86 -14.53 -4.09
N VAL A 444 21.03 -13.79 -3.36
CA VAL A 444 19.57 -13.94 -3.38
C VAL A 444 18.97 -12.79 -4.19
N THR A 445 18.32 -13.11 -5.30
CA THR A 445 17.50 -12.16 -6.05
C THR A 445 16.10 -12.17 -5.45
N MET A 446 15.67 -11.06 -4.86
CA MET A 446 14.31 -10.88 -4.33
C MET A 446 13.52 -10.03 -5.31
N VAL A 447 12.36 -10.52 -5.74
CA VAL A 447 11.49 -9.82 -6.69
C VAL A 447 10.27 -9.30 -5.96
N HIS A 448 9.96 -8.01 -6.16
CA HIS A 448 8.81 -7.37 -5.52
C HIS A 448 7.46 -7.88 -6.04
N GLY A 449 6.40 -7.60 -5.31
CA GLY A 449 5.02 -7.86 -5.69
C GLY A 449 4.45 -6.83 -6.67
N GLY A 450 3.16 -6.89 -6.89
CA GLY A 450 2.42 -5.97 -7.75
C GLY A 450 1.89 -6.65 -9.01
N PRO A 451 2.47 -6.44 -10.23
CA PRO A 451 3.83 -6.00 -10.58
C PRO A 451 4.16 -4.51 -10.39
N TYR A 452 3.19 -3.66 -10.04
CA TYR A 452 3.36 -2.19 -9.97
C TYR A 452 4.14 -1.67 -8.78
N PHE A 453 4.58 -2.54 -7.87
CA PHE A 453 5.44 -2.12 -6.77
C PHE A 453 6.84 -1.79 -7.30
N ARG A 454 7.71 -1.39 -6.41
CA ARG A 454 9.13 -1.16 -6.64
C ARG A 454 9.90 -1.33 -5.34
N TYR A 455 11.18 -1.63 -5.44
CA TYR A 455 12.10 -1.40 -4.35
C TYR A 455 12.55 0.05 -4.35
N SER A 456 12.51 0.67 -3.20
CA SER A 456 12.98 2.02 -2.94
C SER A 456 14.24 1.99 -2.08
N ASP A 457 15.03 3.05 -2.10
CA ASP A 457 16.22 3.16 -1.27
C ASP A 457 15.85 3.44 0.20
N GLU A 458 15.09 2.53 0.77
CA GLU A 458 14.52 2.58 2.12
C GLU A 458 15.04 1.45 3.01
N PHE A 459 14.78 1.56 4.31
CA PHE A 459 15.05 0.54 5.29
C PHE A 459 13.88 -0.43 5.39
N ASN A 460 14.04 -1.64 4.86
CA ASN A 460 12.97 -2.64 4.85
C ASN A 460 13.31 -3.84 5.74
N LEU A 461 12.46 -4.09 6.74
CA LEU A 461 12.45 -5.28 7.59
C LEU A 461 11.12 -6.04 7.55
N ASN A 462 10.37 -5.96 6.47
CA ASN A 462 9.16 -6.77 6.30
C ASN A 462 9.54 -8.27 6.36
N PRO A 463 8.93 -9.10 7.23
CA PRO A 463 9.28 -10.50 7.37
C PRO A 463 9.23 -11.33 6.09
N MET A 464 8.38 -10.96 5.15
CA MET A 464 8.19 -11.66 3.87
C MET A 464 9.17 -11.19 2.78
N ASP A 465 9.78 -10.01 2.96
CA ASP A 465 10.59 -9.33 1.93
C ASP A 465 11.72 -8.49 2.55
N SER A 466 12.54 -9.09 3.43
CA SER A 466 13.63 -8.38 4.10
C SER A 466 15.01 -8.74 3.55
N GLY A 467 15.55 -7.87 2.66
CA GLY A 467 16.91 -8.00 2.16
C GLY A 467 17.95 -7.89 3.26
N GLN A 468 17.78 -7.00 4.21
CA GLN A 468 18.69 -6.81 5.34
C GLN A 468 18.75 -8.04 6.27
N TRP A 469 17.63 -8.75 6.44
CA TRP A 469 17.60 -10.01 7.19
C TRP A 469 18.55 -11.07 6.59
N LEU A 470 18.58 -11.16 5.27
CA LEU A 470 19.47 -12.09 4.56
C LEU A 470 20.92 -11.58 4.52
N ALA A 471 21.12 -10.27 4.37
CA ALA A 471 22.44 -9.66 4.37
C ALA A 471 23.18 -9.87 5.71
N THR A 472 22.47 -9.83 6.85
CA THR A 472 23.03 -10.15 8.17
C THR A 472 23.37 -11.63 8.32
N ALA A 473 22.85 -12.51 7.46
CA ALA A 473 23.22 -13.94 7.38
C ALA A 473 24.35 -14.24 6.38
N GLY A 474 24.92 -13.21 5.73
CA GLY A 474 26.08 -13.37 4.85
C GLY A 474 25.75 -13.49 3.36
N TYR A 475 24.51 -13.25 2.95
CA TYR A 475 24.10 -13.21 1.54
C TYR A 475 24.23 -11.82 0.95
N ALA A 476 24.63 -11.69 -0.30
CA ALA A 476 24.34 -10.51 -1.09
C ALA A 476 22.88 -10.60 -1.55
N VAL A 477 22.17 -9.48 -1.57
CA VAL A 477 20.75 -9.45 -1.98
C VAL A 477 20.57 -8.44 -3.10
N PHE A 478 20.02 -8.89 -4.22
CA PHE A 478 19.67 -8.06 -5.36
C PHE A 478 18.16 -7.81 -5.37
N LEU A 479 17.78 -6.57 -5.39
CA LEU A 479 16.41 -6.06 -5.40
C LEU A 479 16.18 -5.32 -6.73
N PRO A 480 15.77 -6.02 -7.81
CA PRO A 480 15.56 -5.41 -9.13
C PRO A 480 14.26 -4.63 -9.21
N ASN A 481 14.25 -3.54 -9.99
CA ASN A 481 13.04 -2.87 -10.48
C ASN A 481 12.90 -3.12 -11.99
N PRO A 482 12.31 -4.24 -12.40
CA PRO A 482 12.09 -4.53 -13.81
C PRO A 482 10.97 -3.67 -14.39
N ARG A 483 10.86 -3.62 -15.72
CA ARG A 483 9.69 -3.04 -16.39
C ARG A 483 8.38 -3.64 -15.86
N GLY A 484 7.32 -2.86 -15.85
CA GLY A 484 6.04 -3.22 -15.23
C GLY A 484 5.88 -2.67 -13.81
N GLY A 485 6.98 -2.26 -13.15
CA GLY A 485 6.97 -1.62 -11.84
C GLY A 485 6.66 -0.12 -11.89
N SER A 486 6.54 0.50 -10.71
CA SER A 486 6.33 1.95 -10.57
C SER A 486 7.64 2.74 -10.57
N GLY A 487 7.54 4.09 -10.56
CA GLY A 487 8.69 5.00 -10.44
C GLY A 487 9.28 5.50 -11.76
N HIS A 488 8.83 4.98 -12.90
CA HIS A 488 9.31 5.36 -14.22
C HIS A 488 8.20 5.82 -15.18
N GLY A 489 7.05 6.19 -14.63
CA GLY A 489 5.89 6.67 -15.35
C GLY A 489 4.99 5.57 -15.91
N HIS A 490 3.83 6.01 -16.43
CA HIS A 490 2.75 5.11 -16.88
C HIS A 490 3.19 4.11 -17.96
N ALA A 491 3.94 4.57 -18.97
CA ALA A 491 4.35 3.71 -20.08
C ALA A 491 5.26 2.54 -19.64
N PHE A 492 6.10 2.76 -18.64
CA PHE A 492 6.94 1.71 -18.06
C PHE A 492 6.10 0.68 -17.28
N ALA A 493 5.16 1.16 -16.44
CA ALA A 493 4.27 0.32 -15.67
C ALA A 493 3.34 -0.53 -16.56
N ALA A 494 2.80 0.04 -17.64
CA ALA A 494 1.89 -0.63 -18.57
C ALA A 494 2.51 -1.80 -19.34
N THR A 495 3.84 -1.96 -19.35
CA THR A 495 4.53 -3.04 -20.09
C THR A 495 4.27 -4.44 -19.55
N ALA A 496 3.74 -4.59 -18.33
CA ALA A 496 3.36 -5.88 -17.75
C ALA A 496 2.07 -6.46 -18.34
N ALA A 497 1.21 -5.63 -18.95
CA ALA A 497 -0.10 -6.04 -19.44
C ALA A 497 -0.03 -7.16 -20.49
N GLY A 498 -0.58 -8.34 -20.17
CA GLY A 498 -0.59 -9.54 -21.02
C GLY A 498 0.80 -10.09 -21.37
N ALA A 499 1.85 -9.63 -20.68
CA ALA A 499 3.25 -9.94 -21.01
C ALA A 499 4.07 -10.35 -19.77
N VAL A 500 3.42 -10.75 -18.69
CA VAL A 500 4.08 -11.22 -17.46
C VAL A 500 5.02 -12.39 -17.75
N GLY A 501 6.17 -12.41 -17.09
CA GLY A 501 7.23 -13.40 -17.34
C GLY A 501 8.06 -13.14 -18.59
N GLY A 502 7.74 -12.08 -19.37
CA GLY A 502 8.45 -11.69 -20.59
C GLY A 502 9.64 -10.76 -20.35
N GLY A 503 9.47 -9.48 -20.71
CA GLY A 503 10.51 -8.46 -20.58
C GLY A 503 11.03 -8.27 -19.16
N GLU A 504 10.15 -8.30 -18.17
CA GLU A 504 10.53 -8.20 -16.74
C GLU A 504 11.50 -9.30 -16.30
N TRP A 505 11.30 -10.54 -16.78
CA TRP A 505 12.22 -11.64 -16.48
C TRP A 505 13.61 -11.40 -17.06
N THR A 506 13.69 -10.94 -18.32
CA THR A 506 14.98 -10.63 -18.96
C THR A 506 15.69 -9.45 -18.30
N ASP A 507 14.94 -8.49 -17.77
CA ASP A 507 15.47 -7.36 -17.01
C ASP A 507 16.12 -7.82 -15.71
N ILE A 508 15.46 -8.73 -14.97
CA ILE A 508 15.99 -9.34 -13.75
C ILE A 508 17.28 -10.12 -14.03
N LEU A 509 17.28 -10.97 -15.07
CA LEU A 509 18.49 -11.72 -15.46
C LEU A 509 19.64 -10.78 -15.83
N GLY A 510 19.38 -9.68 -16.52
CA GLY A 510 20.39 -8.69 -16.85
C GLY A 510 21.09 -8.10 -15.63
N GLY A 511 20.36 -7.88 -14.53
CA GLY A 511 20.92 -7.44 -13.25
C GLY A 511 21.76 -8.53 -12.57
N VAL A 512 21.30 -9.77 -12.59
CA VAL A 512 22.08 -10.93 -12.07
C VAL A 512 23.39 -11.08 -12.85
N ASP A 513 23.33 -11.01 -14.18
CA ASP A 513 24.53 -11.12 -15.04
C ASP A 513 25.53 -9.99 -14.80
N LEU A 514 25.01 -8.76 -14.59
CA LEU A 514 25.85 -7.62 -14.21
C LEU A 514 26.62 -7.89 -12.89
N LEU A 515 25.94 -8.38 -11.86
CA LEU A 515 26.55 -8.66 -10.55
C LEU A 515 27.57 -9.79 -10.61
N ILE A 516 27.35 -10.80 -11.44
CA ILE A 516 28.34 -11.86 -11.72
C ILE A 516 29.56 -11.28 -12.45
N ALA A 517 29.34 -10.50 -13.50
CA ALA A 517 30.42 -9.88 -14.26
C ALA A 517 31.26 -8.90 -13.42
N GLN A 518 30.67 -8.27 -12.42
CA GLN A 518 31.36 -7.40 -11.45
C GLN A 518 32.09 -8.18 -10.33
N GLY A 519 32.00 -9.52 -10.28
CA GLY A 519 32.60 -10.35 -9.25
C GLY A 519 31.91 -10.26 -7.87
N VAL A 520 30.70 -9.72 -7.81
CA VAL A 520 29.91 -9.61 -6.57
C VAL A 520 29.17 -10.92 -6.30
N ALA A 521 28.52 -11.49 -7.32
CA ALA A 521 27.72 -12.69 -7.21
C ALA A 521 28.49 -13.94 -7.65
N ASP A 522 28.39 -15.00 -6.85
CA ASP A 522 28.90 -16.32 -7.19
C ASP A 522 27.91 -17.03 -8.13
N PRO A 523 28.27 -17.34 -9.39
CA PRO A 523 27.35 -17.97 -10.34
C PRO A 523 26.91 -19.38 -9.92
N GLU A 524 27.63 -20.03 -9.01
CA GLU A 524 27.29 -21.36 -8.49
C GLU A 524 26.40 -21.31 -7.24
N ARG A 525 26.17 -20.13 -6.67
CA ARG A 525 25.37 -19.93 -5.45
C ARG A 525 24.33 -18.83 -5.65
N LEU A 526 23.41 -19.02 -6.58
CA LEU A 526 22.31 -18.10 -6.87
C LEU A 526 21.01 -18.65 -6.32
N ALA A 527 20.19 -17.80 -5.72
CA ALA A 527 18.81 -18.08 -5.34
C ALA A 527 17.86 -16.98 -5.82
N ILE A 528 16.57 -17.32 -5.90
CA ILE A 528 15.51 -16.37 -6.25
C ILE A 528 14.36 -16.50 -5.27
N SER A 529 13.75 -15.39 -4.88
CA SER A 529 12.57 -15.33 -4.03
C SER A 529 11.67 -14.15 -4.37
N GLY A 530 10.47 -14.19 -3.83
CA GLY A 530 9.54 -13.10 -3.84
C GLY A 530 8.20 -13.49 -3.26
N TRP A 531 7.35 -12.49 -3.04
CA TRP A 531 6.00 -12.64 -2.53
C TRP A 531 4.99 -12.15 -3.58
N SER A 532 3.81 -12.78 -3.67
CA SER A 532 2.76 -12.40 -4.63
C SER A 532 3.26 -12.52 -6.08
N HIS A 533 3.25 -11.45 -6.87
CA HIS A 533 3.86 -11.41 -8.20
C HIS A 533 5.36 -11.78 -8.16
N GLY A 534 6.09 -11.40 -7.11
CA GLY A 534 7.48 -11.85 -6.91
C GLY A 534 7.58 -13.37 -6.71
N GLY A 535 6.61 -13.98 -6.04
CA GLY A 535 6.47 -15.43 -5.91
C GLY A 535 6.17 -16.13 -7.24
N PHE A 536 5.32 -15.50 -8.08
CA PHE A 536 5.14 -15.89 -9.48
C PHE A 536 6.47 -15.88 -10.23
N MET A 537 7.22 -14.78 -10.14
CA MET A 537 8.49 -14.63 -10.83
C MET A 537 9.53 -15.64 -10.35
N ALA A 538 9.56 -15.99 -9.07
CA ALA A 538 10.43 -17.05 -8.56
C ALA A 538 10.08 -18.42 -9.17
N ALA A 539 8.79 -18.77 -9.24
CA ALA A 539 8.32 -20.00 -9.87
C ALA A 539 8.56 -19.99 -11.40
N TRP A 540 8.38 -18.85 -12.04
CA TRP A 540 8.66 -18.64 -13.47
C TRP A 540 10.14 -18.87 -13.79
N ALA A 541 11.02 -18.23 -13.05
CA ALA A 541 12.46 -18.30 -13.24
C ALA A 541 12.99 -19.73 -13.26
N ILE A 542 12.61 -20.54 -12.28
CA ILE A 542 13.10 -21.94 -12.16
C ILE A 542 12.49 -22.89 -13.21
N GLY A 543 11.40 -22.48 -13.87
CA GLY A 543 10.87 -23.16 -15.05
C GLY A 543 11.64 -22.84 -16.34
N HIS A 544 12.49 -21.79 -16.33
CA HIS A 544 13.18 -21.28 -17.53
C HIS A 544 14.71 -21.35 -17.44
N THR A 545 15.29 -21.65 -16.27
CA THR A 545 16.74 -21.75 -16.11
C THR A 545 17.12 -22.62 -14.91
N ASP A 546 18.27 -23.31 -15.00
CA ASP A 546 18.85 -24.14 -13.92
C ASP A 546 19.89 -23.36 -13.09
N ARG A 547 20.03 -22.05 -13.29
CA ARG A 547 21.07 -21.23 -12.63
C ARG A 547 20.85 -21.12 -11.12
N PHE A 548 19.59 -21.07 -10.67
CA PHE A 548 19.24 -20.92 -9.26
C PHE A 548 19.30 -22.27 -8.54
N LYS A 549 19.98 -22.30 -7.40
CA LYS A 549 20.15 -23.50 -6.55
C LYS A 549 19.05 -23.64 -5.51
N ALA A 550 18.31 -22.57 -5.23
CA ALA A 550 17.16 -22.53 -4.36
C ALA A 550 16.14 -21.49 -4.84
N ALA A 551 14.86 -21.74 -4.60
CA ALA A 551 13.78 -20.79 -4.83
C ALA A 551 12.84 -20.73 -3.63
N VAL A 552 12.25 -19.52 -3.38
CA VAL A 552 11.17 -19.32 -2.43
C VAL A 552 10.00 -18.67 -3.16
N MET A 553 8.89 -19.41 -3.22
CA MET A 553 7.62 -18.96 -3.79
C MET A 553 6.67 -18.59 -2.64
N GLY A 554 6.62 -17.31 -2.27
CA GLY A 554 5.71 -16.80 -1.25
C GLY A 554 4.41 -16.31 -1.88
N ALA A 555 3.24 -16.83 -1.47
CA ALA A 555 1.91 -16.46 -1.98
C ALA A 555 1.87 -16.25 -3.51
N GLY A 556 2.60 -17.11 -4.26
CA GLY A 556 2.87 -16.91 -5.68
C GLY A 556 1.81 -17.50 -6.58
N ILE A 557 1.66 -16.89 -7.77
CA ILE A 557 0.75 -17.35 -8.82
C ILE A 557 1.46 -18.45 -9.63
N SER A 558 0.83 -19.59 -9.75
CA SER A 558 1.31 -20.71 -10.58
C SER A 558 0.58 -20.83 -11.92
N ASP A 559 -0.66 -20.33 -11.97
CA ASP A 559 -1.57 -20.42 -13.12
C ASP A 559 -2.43 -19.16 -13.21
N TRP A 560 -2.19 -18.35 -14.24
CA TRP A 560 -2.90 -17.08 -14.45
C TRP A 560 -4.37 -17.27 -14.83
N GLY A 561 -4.74 -18.38 -15.48
CA GLY A 561 -6.14 -18.68 -15.76
C GLY A 561 -6.92 -19.01 -14.50
N MET A 562 -6.33 -19.79 -13.57
CA MET A 562 -6.89 -20.03 -12.25
C MET A 562 -6.94 -18.72 -11.44
N GLN A 563 -5.90 -17.88 -11.51
CA GLN A 563 -5.83 -16.60 -10.83
C GLN A 563 -6.99 -15.68 -11.25
N ALA A 564 -7.18 -15.48 -12.54
CA ALA A 564 -8.30 -14.69 -13.06
C ALA A 564 -9.67 -15.21 -12.65
N GLY A 565 -9.81 -16.53 -12.46
CA GLY A 565 -11.09 -17.16 -12.11
C GLY A 565 -11.37 -17.33 -10.61
N THR A 566 -10.37 -17.15 -9.75
CA THR A 566 -10.48 -17.44 -8.31
C THR A 566 -9.86 -16.40 -7.39
N GLY A 567 -9.01 -15.50 -7.92
CA GLY A 567 -8.46 -14.36 -7.21
C GLY A 567 -9.45 -13.21 -7.11
N GLU A 568 -9.31 -12.39 -6.09
CA GLU A 568 -10.23 -11.27 -5.82
C GLU A 568 -10.09 -10.10 -6.81
N TRP A 569 -8.99 -10.04 -7.60
CA TRP A 569 -8.73 -8.99 -8.60
C TRP A 569 -9.22 -9.33 -10.01
N GLY A 570 -9.79 -10.50 -10.23
CA GLY A 570 -10.43 -11.01 -11.45
C GLY A 570 -10.02 -10.36 -12.77
N VAL A 571 -10.64 -9.23 -13.12
CA VAL A 571 -10.43 -8.52 -14.39
C VAL A 571 -8.98 -8.01 -14.55
N ILE A 572 -8.33 -7.58 -13.47
CA ILE A 572 -6.92 -7.14 -13.49
C ILE A 572 -6.01 -8.34 -13.69
N ASP A 573 -6.24 -9.43 -12.97
CA ASP A 573 -5.49 -10.68 -13.11
C ASP A 573 -5.60 -11.26 -14.53
N ALA A 574 -6.80 -11.20 -15.12
CA ALA A 574 -7.03 -11.61 -16.51
C ALA A 574 -6.24 -10.75 -17.51
N ALA A 575 -6.16 -9.44 -17.26
CA ALA A 575 -5.40 -8.52 -18.10
C ALA A 575 -3.89 -8.73 -17.96
N LEU A 576 -3.38 -9.06 -16.77
CA LEU A 576 -1.97 -9.41 -16.53
C LEU A 576 -1.61 -10.74 -17.21
N GLY A 577 -2.40 -11.79 -16.98
CA GLY A 577 -2.21 -13.12 -17.57
C GLY A 577 -2.47 -13.18 -19.06
N GLY A 578 -3.22 -12.20 -19.60
CA GLY A 578 -3.54 -12.04 -21.03
C GLY A 578 -4.82 -12.73 -21.49
N SER A 579 -5.56 -13.45 -20.63
CA SER A 579 -6.87 -14.04 -20.91
C SER A 579 -7.51 -14.61 -19.63
N THR A 580 -8.83 -14.77 -19.65
CA THR A 580 -9.63 -15.29 -18.52
C THR A 580 -9.68 -16.82 -18.46
N GLY A 581 -9.53 -17.51 -19.59
CA GLY A 581 -9.63 -18.96 -19.68
C GLY A 581 -11.04 -19.50 -19.96
N TRP A 582 -12.08 -18.65 -20.01
CA TRP A 582 -13.46 -19.08 -20.33
C TRP A 582 -13.98 -18.56 -21.67
N GLU A 583 -13.14 -17.99 -22.52
CA GLU A 583 -13.52 -17.52 -23.87
C GLU A 583 -13.58 -18.64 -24.92
N GLY A 584 -13.60 -19.90 -24.51
CA GLY A 584 -13.69 -21.07 -25.37
C GLY A 584 -12.55 -22.07 -25.13
N PRO A 585 -12.41 -23.10 -25.98
CA PRO A 585 -11.36 -24.11 -25.80
C PRO A 585 -9.98 -23.54 -26.09
N GLY A 586 -9.01 -23.81 -25.18
CA GLY A 586 -7.61 -23.36 -25.34
C GLY A 586 -6.91 -23.87 -26.63
N PRO A 587 -5.62 -23.54 -26.82
CA PRO A 587 -4.74 -22.91 -25.83
C PRO A 587 -5.05 -21.42 -25.65
N HIS A 588 -5.01 -20.97 -24.38
CA HIS A 588 -5.18 -19.56 -24.01
C HIS A 588 -3.84 -18.83 -23.87
N VAL A 589 -3.88 -17.49 -23.82
CA VAL A 589 -2.65 -16.68 -23.66
C VAL A 589 -2.00 -16.96 -22.32
N HIS A 590 -2.78 -17.05 -21.25
CA HIS A 590 -2.30 -17.32 -19.90
C HIS A 590 -1.56 -18.65 -19.73
N ASP A 591 -1.83 -19.68 -20.58
CA ASP A 591 -1.11 -20.96 -20.54
C ASP A 591 0.40 -20.76 -20.70
N ARG A 592 0.80 -19.83 -21.59
CA ARG A 592 2.21 -19.51 -21.86
C ARG A 592 2.86 -18.68 -20.77
N ASN A 593 2.07 -17.90 -20.07
CA ASN A 593 2.50 -16.98 -19.03
C ASN A 593 2.49 -17.62 -17.63
N SER A 594 2.03 -18.86 -17.52
CA SER A 594 1.85 -19.59 -16.25
C SER A 594 3.03 -20.51 -15.93
N PRO A 595 3.66 -20.38 -14.75
CA PRO A 595 4.75 -21.27 -14.30
C PRO A 595 4.42 -22.76 -14.36
N ILE A 596 3.17 -23.13 -14.11
CA ILE A 596 2.72 -24.53 -14.11
C ILE A 596 2.95 -25.22 -15.45
N SER A 597 2.90 -24.49 -16.56
CA SER A 597 3.13 -25.02 -17.91
C SER A 597 4.58 -25.48 -18.11
N TYR A 598 5.51 -25.02 -17.28
CA TYR A 598 6.93 -25.33 -17.32
C TYR A 598 7.40 -26.21 -16.16
N ALA A 599 6.49 -26.71 -15.33
CA ALA A 599 6.82 -27.49 -14.13
C ALA A 599 7.66 -28.74 -14.41
N SER A 600 7.53 -29.37 -15.61
CA SER A 600 8.35 -30.52 -16.02
C SER A 600 9.83 -30.20 -16.23
N GLN A 601 10.16 -28.92 -16.38
CA GLN A 601 11.54 -28.44 -16.59
C GLN A 601 12.24 -28.10 -15.26
N ILE A 602 11.49 -27.91 -14.17
CA ILE A 602 12.00 -27.49 -12.87
C ILE A 602 12.90 -28.57 -12.26
N ARG A 603 14.09 -28.15 -11.80
CA ARG A 603 15.06 -28.97 -11.05
C ARG A 603 15.47 -28.34 -9.73
N THR A 604 15.29 -27.03 -9.62
CA THR A 604 15.64 -26.22 -8.44
C THR A 604 14.76 -26.61 -7.24
N PRO A 605 15.33 -26.84 -6.05
CA PRO A 605 14.57 -27.00 -4.81
C PRO A 605 13.70 -25.77 -4.50
N VAL A 606 12.44 -25.99 -4.11
CA VAL A 606 11.43 -24.93 -3.92
C VAL A 606 10.86 -24.94 -2.52
N LEU A 607 10.90 -23.80 -1.82
CA LEU A 607 10.12 -23.54 -0.62
C LEU A 607 8.85 -22.77 -1.01
N ILE A 608 7.67 -23.35 -0.77
CA ILE A 608 6.37 -22.73 -1.03
C ILE A 608 5.78 -22.29 0.29
N LEU A 609 5.44 -20.99 0.43
CA LEU A 609 4.86 -20.38 1.63
C LEU A 609 3.53 -19.73 1.26
N HIS A 610 2.42 -20.03 1.99
CA HIS A 610 1.10 -19.53 1.62
C HIS A 610 0.16 -19.38 2.82
N GLY A 611 -0.64 -18.30 2.84
CA GLY A 611 -1.74 -18.12 3.79
C GLY A 611 -2.92 -19.03 3.47
N GLU A 612 -3.54 -19.64 4.48
CA GLU A 612 -4.69 -20.53 4.28
C GLU A 612 -5.92 -19.81 3.72
N GLN A 613 -6.10 -18.55 4.13
CA GLN A 613 -7.27 -17.73 3.80
C GLN A 613 -6.92 -16.61 2.79
N ASP A 614 -5.90 -16.83 1.98
CA ASP A 614 -5.49 -15.89 0.94
C ASP A 614 -6.56 -15.85 -0.17
N THR A 615 -7.22 -14.70 -0.33
CA THR A 615 -8.22 -14.42 -1.37
C THR A 615 -7.61 -13.68 -2.56
N ASN A 616 -6.49 -12.98 -2.33
CA ASN A 616 -5.78 -12.27 -3.39
C ASN A 616 -5.11 -13.27 -4.35
N VAL A 617 -4.26 -14.14 -3.81
CA VAL A 617 -3.70 -15.29 -4.54
C VAL A 617 -4.19 -16.57 -3.84
N PRO A 618 -5.28 -17.18 -4.31
CA PRO A 618 -5.89 -18.28 -3.58
C PRO A 618 -4.94 -19.47 -3.35
N LEU A 619 -5.04 -20.10 -2.17
CA LEU A 619 -4.23 -21.26 -1.76
C LEU A 619 -4.18 -22.36 -2.82
N GLY A 620 -5.19 -22.46 -3.69
CA GLY A 620 -5.24 -23.36 -4.83
C GLY A 620 -4.02 -23.27 -5.75
N GLN A 621 -3.45 -22.08 -5.91
CA GLN A 621 -2.23 -21.82 -6.68
C GLN A 621 -1.04 -22.62 -6.14
N ALA A 622 -0.80 -22.52 -4.83
CA ALA A 622 0.27 -23.26 -4.16
C ALA A 622 0.04 -24.78 -4.18
N ILE A 623 -1.20 -25.23 -3.96
CA ILE A 623 -1.59 -26.66 -4.04
C ILE A 623 -1.33 -27.20 -5.45
N HIS A 624 -1.68 -26.44 -6.48
CA HIS A 624 -1.48 -26.82 -7.88
C HIS A 624 0.02 -27.00 -8.19
N PHE A 625 0.82 -26.00 -7.82
CA PHE A 625 2.27 -26.06 -8.02
C PHE A 625 2.94 -27.18 -7.23
N HIS A 626 2.61 -27.34 -5.94
CA HIS A 626 3.06 -28.44 -5.10
C HIS A 626 2.81 -29.82 -5.75
N ARG A 627 1.61 -30.05 -6.28
CA ARG A 627 1.26 -31.32 -6.93
C ARG A 627 2.10 -31.58 -8.17
N ALA A 628 2.36 -30.56 -8.97
CA ALA A 628 3.23 -30.67 -10.15
C ALA A 628 4.67 -30.98 -9.77
N LEU A 629 5.26 -30.26 -8.80
CA LEU A 629 6.61 -30.51 -8.31
C LEU A 629 6.76 -31.93 -7.77
N ARG A 630 5.77 -32.39 -6.97
CA ARG A 630 5.73 -33.77 -6.48
C ARG A 630 5.66 -34.81 -7.60
N HIS A 631 4.86 -34.54 -8.65
CA HIS A 631 4.74 -35.43 -9.80
C HIS A 631 6.07 -35.59 -10.56
N PHE A 632 6.83 -34.50 -10.72
CA PHE A 632 8.11 -34.51 -11.40
C PHE A 632 9.30 -34.83 -10.48
N GLY A 633 9.05 -35.13 -9.20
CA GLY A 633 10.11 -35.53 -8.24
C GLY A 633 11.04 -34.38 -7.85
N VAL A 634 10.60 -33.14 -7.95
CA VAL A 634 11.37 -31.96 -7.54
C VAL A 634 11.37 -31.85 -6.01
N GLU A 635 12.55 -31.62 -5.42
CA GLU A 635 12.68 -31.37 -3.98
C GLU A 635 11.94 -30.08 -3.61
N HIS A 636 11.02 -30.14 -2.65
CA HIS A 636 10.27 -28.97 -2.23
C HIS A 636 9.67 -29.15 -0.85
N GLU A 637 9.41 -28.03 -0.19
CA GLU A 637 8.63 -27.93 1.05
C GLU A 637 7.44 -27.01 0.81
N PHE A 638 6.26 -27.40 1.28
CA PHE A 638 5.04 -26.59 1.18
C PHE A 638 4.49 -26.31 2.58
N VAL A 639 4.46 -25.03 2.95
CA VAL A 639 4.04 -24.55 4.27
C VAL A 639 2.78 -23.71 4.10
N VAL A 640 1.75 -24.05 4.87
CA VAL A 640 0.48 -23.32 4.92
C VAL A 640 0.36 -22.66 6.29
N TYR A 641 0.10 -21.36 6.32
CA TYR A 641 -0.11 -20.59 7.54
C TYR A 641 -1.61 -20.46 7.84
N PRO A 642 -2.13 -21.17 8.87
CA PRO A 642 -3.56 -21.13 9.19
C PRO A 642 -4.04 -19.73 9.56
N ARG A 643 -5.27 -19.36 9.18
CA ARG A 643 -5.90 -18.07 9.45
C ARG A 643 -5.26 -16.85 8.79
N GLU A 644 -4.17 -17.01 8.05
CA GLU A 644 -3.50 -15.94 7.35
C GLU A 644 -4.08 -15.73 5.95
N GLY A 645 -4.23 -14.47 5.57
CA GLY A 645 -4.54 -14.06 4.21
C GLY A 645 -3.28 -13.88 3.36
N HIS A 646 -3.32 -12.90 2.45
CA HIS A 646 -2.19 -12.61 1.55
C HIS A 646 -0.94 -12.10 2.30
N TRP A 647 -1.13 -11.42 3.42
CA TRP A 647 -0.08 -10.91 4.29
C TRP A 647 -0.13 -11.63 5.65
N LEU A 648 1.02 -12.14 6.09
CA LEU A 648 1.11 -12.80 7.39
C LEU A 648 1.08 -11.77 8.52
N ARG A 649 0.13 -11.91 9.45
CA ARG A 649 -0.12 -10.97 10.54
C ARG A 649 0.19 -11.53 11.91
N GLU A 650 0.06 -12.84 12.10
CA GLU A 650 0.34 -13.47 13.38
C GLU A 650 1.85 -13.52 13.65
N ARG A 651 2.25 -13.03 14.81
CA ARG A 651 3.66 -12.98 15.24
C ARG A 651 4.39 -14.31 15.05
N GLY A 652 3.74 -15.42 15.45
CA GLY A 652 4.33 -16.76 15.31
C GLY A 652 4.64 -17.14 13.88
N HIS A 653 3.78 -16.79 12.93
CA HIS A 653 3.93 -17.04 11.52
C HIS A 653 5.02 -16.15 10.89
N GLN A 654 5.07 -14.87 11.28
CA GLN A 654 6.14 -13.97 10.85
C GLN A 654 7.53 -14.42 11.31
N LEU A 655 7.64 -14.94 12.54
CA LEU A 655 8.89 -15.53 13.05
C LEU A 655 9.27 -16.81 12.28
N ASP A 656 8.30 -17.66 11.97
CA ASP A 656 8.55 -18.91 11.22
C ASP A 656 9.03 -18.59 9.81
N VAL A 657 8.38 -17.66 9.09
CA VAL A 657 8.77 -17.33 7.71
C VAL A 657 10.20 -16.82 7.63
N LEU A 658 10.62 -15.91 8.52
CA LEU A 658 11.98 -15.39 8.56
C LEU A 658 13.02 -16.50 8.78
N ARG A 659 12.78 -17.38 9.75
CA ARG A 659 13.69 -18.46 10.11
C ARG A 659 13.74 -19.53 9.02
N ARG A 660 12.59 -19.87 8.44
CA ARG A 660 12.45 -20.92 7.42
C ARG A 660 13.13 -20.53 6.11
N ILE A 661 12.95 -19.29 5.64
CA ILE A 661 13.63 -18.77 4.45
C ILE A 661 15.15 -18.83 4.63
N ARG A 662 15.67 -18.38 5.79
CA ARG A 662 17.12 -18.43 6.07
C ARG A 662 17.63 -19.87 6.10
N ALA A 663 16.95 -20.77 6.82
CA ALA A 663 17.32 -22.20 6.88
C ALA A 663 17.25 -22.89 5.49
N TRP A 664 16.31 -22.46 4.63
CA TRP A 664 16.24 -22.97 3.25
C TRP A 664 17.47 -22.60 2.45
N TYR A 665 17.92 -21.35 2.51
CA TYR A 665 19.13 -20.93 1.82
C TYR A 665 20.41 -21.54 2.42
N GLU A 666 20.51 -21.67 3.74
CA GLU A 666 21.62 -22.35 4.40
C GLU A 666 21.78 -23.81 3.94
N ARG A 667 20.68 -24.47 3.59
CA ARG A 667 20.69 -25.85 3.10
C ARG A 667 21.17 -25.96 1.64
N TRP A 668 20.87 -24.97 0.79
CA TRP A 668 21.02 -25.13 -0.65
C TRP A 668 22.06 -24.20 -1.30
N LEU A 669 22.56 -23.18 -0.63
CA LEU A 669 23.59 -22.24 -1.08
C LEU A 669 24.92 -22.42 -0.31
#